data_8c8a6a72851ad0b1e5a45d393c8f1aef
#
_entry.id   8c8a6a72851ad0b1e5a45d393c8f1aef
#
_cell.length_a   1.000
_cell.length_b   1.000
_cell.length_c   1.000
_cell.angle_alpha   90.00
_cell.angle_beta   90.00
_cell.angle_gamma   90.00
#
_symmetry.space_group_name_H-M   'P 1'
#
loop_
_entity.id
_entity.type
_entity.pdbx_description
1 polymer ?
#
loop_
_entity_poly.entity_id
_entity_poly.type
_entity_poly.pdbx_seq_one_letter_code
_entity_poly.pdbx_strand_id
1 'polypeptide(L)'
;MKVLPTPILVVCVALAYAASGWLSLHITIPPHYVSVLFIPTGVALGAVLVWGARVLPGVVVGSGVVQWLASAQVGLPDWSWTLLVSPIGAAAQAWLTAWLARRWTGDTDGLDTPRAIMMLLLVCVPVGHLFNASMSVPLLAWAGVVPAADALFTWWTWWHGDAMGAVLFTPLMLVAFGQPAALWRPRLRTVALPMALALAVVSVAFVQIQDSDQRAWRQRFDQEADALTERLQRRLHAQTDAVMAVARLKEIALRDDPADYVRATSPWLDRYAGTQNFGWSPLVLDADRADFEHQANRLHGGKLQQPYAIRGRDADGRLFPASQAASYLPILFVEPVATNRAVLGLDVQVLPATARAVKATMQTGLAQVTEGFRLVQETGEQRGVVMYQAAFDTREGSNAPRRVRGVVSAVFRMDDVLHAALGELDADYLTVCLLDPAAPSHNQRLTGHAGCSSELATRVRYFSSSSVQFGERTWLFQVAAGPRFESQDRGWIAWSTLTVSLLAVTMLGVFLIVQTGHARQTEQLVVERTRELALSNEGLQKLAMYDPLTGLANRPHWTEEVRKALDASRRHGDKMAVLFVDLDHFKNVNDSLGHSVGDLLLKAVAGRLQACLRAHDVMARQGGDEFVVMMSRLRHKGDATLVAAKMVEQLTEPFSLNGHTVRASASVGVVLYEGGDEDVETLLRHADLAMYRAKSSGRNAWAFFEPEMDHSIAQRLLVESDLRQAI
;
A
#
# COMPACT_ATOMS: atom_id res chain seq x y z
N MET A 1 -32.01 -1.52 2.11
CA MET A 1 -31.77 -0.58 0.98
C MET A 1 -32.40 -1.17 -0.26
N LYS A 2 -33.22 -0.38 -1.00
CA LYS A 2 -33.70 -0.81 -2.33
C LYS A 2 -32.49 -1.09 -3.21
N VAL A 3 -32.44 -2.28 -3.79
CA VAL A 3 -31.37 -2.65 -4.74
C VAL A 3 -31.46 -1.67 -5.90
N LEU A 4 -30.40 -0.88 -6.15
CA LEU A 4 -30.35 0.02 -7.29
C LEU A 4 -30.57 -0.77 -8.59
N PRO A 5 -31.29 -0.22 -9.59
CA PRO A 5 -31.46 -0.87 -10.88
C PRO A 5 -30.11 -1.19 -11.52
N THR A 6 -29.99 -2.35 -12.16
CA THR A 6 -28.73 -2.81 -12.77
C THR A 6 -28.05 -1.77 -13.66
N PRO A 7 -28.76 -1.00 -14.53
CA PRO A 7 -28.11 0.04 -15.34
C PRO A 7 -27.42 1.12 -14.52
N ILE A 8 -28.04 1.55 -13.41
CA ILE A 8 -27.44 2.57 -12.52
C ILE A 8 -26.18 2.01 -11.85
N LEU A 9 -26.22 0.75 -11.39
CA LEU A 9 -25.05 0.09 -10.80
C LEU A 9 -23.89 0.00 -11.80
N VAL A 10 -24.18 -0.36 -13.05
CA VAL A 10 -23.17 -0.43 -14.12
C VAL A 10 -22.50 0.93 -14.32
N VAL A 11 -23.30 2.01 -14.40
CA VAL A 11 -22.76 3.38 -14.55
C VAL A 11 -21.94 3.79 -13.34
N CYS A 12 -22.43 3.53 -12.12
CA CYS A 12 -21.69 3.85 -10.89
C CYS A 12 -20.35 3.11 -10.82
N VAL A 13 -20.32 1.83 -11.20
CA VAL A 13 -19.09 1.04 -11.22
C VAL A 13 -18.13 1.54 -12.30
N ALA A 14 -18.63 1.90 -13.49
CA ALA A 14 -17.81 2.47 -14.56
C ALA A 14 -17.15 3.79 -14.14
N LEU A 15 -17.91 4.68 -13.51
CA LEU A 15 -17.40 5.96 -13.01
C LEU A 15 -16.40 5.78 -11.87
N ALA A 16 -16.69 4.88 -10.92
CA ALA A 16 -15.79 4.59 -9.80
C ALA A 16 -14.48 3.97 -10.29
N TYR A 17 -14.55 3.04 -11.26
CA TYR A 17 -13.40 2.44 -11.90
C TYR A 17 -12.55 3.49 -12.64
N ALA A 18 -13.18 4.31 -13.48
CA ALA A 18 -12.50 5.35 -14.24
C ALA A 18 -11.85 6.40 -13.35
N ALA A 19 -12.55 6.89 -12.33
CA ALA A 19 -12.02 7.87 -11.39
C ALA A 19 -10.84 7.33 -10.57
N SER A 20 -10.95 6.10 -10.06
CA SER A 20 -9.86 5.45 -9.35
C SER A 20 -8.67 5.11 -10.26
N GLY A 21 -8.93 4.79 -11.53
CA GLY A 21 -7.91 4.56 -12.54
C GLY A 21 -7.17 5.83 -12.91
N TRP A 22 -7.89 6.91 -13.11
CA TRP A 22 -7.29 8.23 -13.33
C TRP A 22 -6.35 8.61 -12.17
N LEU A 23 -6.78 8.40 -10.91
CA LEU A 23 -5.92 8.62 -9.75
C LEU A 23 -4.69 7.71 -9.77
N SER A 24 -4.84 6.42 -10.11
CA SER A 24 -3.73 5.47 -10.18
C SER A 24 -2.70 5.84 -11.26
N LEU A 25 -3.12 6.48 -12.37
CA LEU A 25 -2.21 6.96 -13.41
C LEU A 25 -1.30 8.12 -12.95
N HIS A 26 -1.67 8.84 -11.88
CA HIS A 26 -0.80 9.87 -11.28
C HIS A 26 0.26 9.30 -10.33
N ILE A 27 0.14 8.02 -9.95
CA ILE A 27 1.07 7.29 -9.08
C ILE A 27 1.89 6.29 -9.93
N THR A 28 2.07 6.58 -11.22
CA THR A 28 2.87 5.74 -12.11
C THR A 28 4.34 6.13 -12.06
N ILE A 29 5.21 5.15 -12.27
CA ILE A 29 6.66 5.35 -12.33
C ILE A 29 7.12 5.13 -13.77
N PRO A 30 7.87 6.08 -14.38
CA PRO A 30 8.46 5.88 -15.68
C PRO A 30 9.39 4.64 -15.71
N PRO A 31 9.62 3.99 -16.86
CA PRO A 31 9.30 4.44 -18.22
C PRO A 31 7.96 3.94 -18.77
N HIS A 32 7.28 3.03 -18.09
CA HIS A 32 6.10 2.35 -18.64
C HIS A 32 4.92 2.50 -17.68
N TYR A 33 3.96 3.31 -17.98
CA TYR A 33 2.64 3.57 -17.37
C TYR A 33 2.05 2.48 -16.44
N VAL A 34 2.90 1.81 -15.66
CA VAL A 34 2.53 0.76 -14.73
C VAL A 34 2.45 1.37 -13.34
N SER A 35 1.27 1.30 -12.74
CA SER A 35 1.06 1.77 -11.38
C SER A 35 1.41 0.65 -10.38
N VAL A 36 2.18 0.98 -9.35
CA VAL A 36 2.45 0.07 -8.22
C VAL A 36 1.18 -0.26 -7.44
N LEU A 37 0.19 0.63 -7.50
CA LEU A 37 -1.10 0.50 -6.84
C LEU A 37 -2.22 0.82 -7.84
N PHE A 38 -2.83 -0.21 -8.42
CA PHE A 38 -3.93 -0.02 -9.35
C PHE A 38 -5.27 -0.19 -8.64
N ILE A 39 -5.78 0.91 -8.07
CA ILE A 39 -7.01 0.97 -7.26
C ILE A 39 -8.24 0.35 -7.95
N PRO A 40 -8.43 0.51 -9.28
CA PRO A 40 -9.62 0.01 -9.98
C PRO A 40 -9.87 -1.49 -9.82
N THR A 41 -8.81 -2.30 -9.67
CA THR A 41 -8.97 -3.76 -9.51
C THR A 41 -9.68 -4.13 -8.22
N GLY A 42 -9.41 -3.40 -7.13
CA GLY A 42 -10.13 -3.57 -5.87
C GLY A 42 -11.59 -3.11 -5.94
N VAL A 43 -11.85 -2.01 -6.68
CA VAL A 43 -13.22 -1.54 -6.95
C VAL A 43 -13.99 -2.58 -7.77
N ALA A 44 -13.37 -3.11 -8.83
CA ALA A 44 -13.98 -4.13 -9.69
C ALA A 44 -14.29 -5.42 -8.92
N LEU A 45 -13.31 -5.98 -8.23
CA LEU A 45 -13.47 -7.20 -7.45
C LEU A 45 -14.52 -7.02 -6.34
N GLY A 46 -14.45 -5.93 -5.58
CA GLY A 46 -15.44 -5.61 -4.55
C GLY A 46 -16.85 -5.48 -5.12
N ALA A 47 -17.00 -4.81 -6.25
CA ALA A 47 -18.29 -4.67 -6.94
C ALA A 47 -18.84 -6.03 -7.40
N VAL A 48 -18.01 -6.91 -7.98
CA VAL A 48 -18.42 -8.26 -8.41
C VAL A 48 -18.76 -9.15 -7.22
N LEU A 49 -18.05 -9.03 -6.11
CA LEU A 49 -18.36 -9.76 -4.88
C LEU A 49 -19.72 -9.32 -4.29
N VAL A 50 -20.01 -8.02 -4.25
CA VAL A 50 -21.23 -7.46 -3.66
C VAL A 50 -22.44 -7.61 -4.57
N TRP A 51 -22.29 -7.29 -5.86
CA TRP A 51 -23.45 -7.22 -6.80
C TRP A 51 -23.45 -8.32 -7.87
N GLY A 52 -22.46 -9.21 -7.90
CA GLY A 52 -22.36 -10.30 -8.86
C GLY A 52 -21.90 -9.87 -10.27
N ALA A 53 -21.93 -10.79 -11.22
CA ALA A 53 -21.42 -10.58 -12.58
C ALA A 53 -22.17 -9.50 -13.39
N ARG A 54 -23.37 -9.08 -12.97
CA ARG A 54 -24.18 -8.06 -13.64
C ARG A 54 -23.49 -6.67 -13.74
N VAL A 55 -22.45 -6.40 -12.94
CA VAL A 55 -21.69 -5.15 -12.99
C VAL A 55 -20.46 -5.20 -13.89
N LEU A 56 -20.11 -6.35 -14.46
CA LEU A 56 -18.97 -6.53 -15.38
C LEU A 56 -18.97 -5.57 -16.58
N PRO A 57 -20.10 -5.24 -17.21
CA PRO A 57 -20.11 -4.22 -18.25
C PRO A 57 -19.60 -2.86 -17.78
N GLY A 58 -19.85 -2.50 -16.51
CA GLY A 58 -19.30 -1.29 -15.89
C GLY A 58 -17.78 -1.34 -15.74
N VAL A 59 -17.23 -2.50 -15.41
CA VAL A 59 -15.78 -2.71 -15.35
C VAL A 59 -15.14 -2.53 -16.73
N VAL A 60 -15.74 -3.13 -17.79
CA VAL A 60 -15.25 -2.99 -19.17
C VAL A 60 -15.23 -1.53 -19.62
N VAL A 61 -16.34 -0.81 -19.42
CA VAL A 61 -16.44 0.61 -19.81
C VAL A 61 -15.44 1.46 -19.02
N GLY A 62 -15.40 1.30 -17.70
CA GLY A 62 -14.48 2.06 -16.84
C GLY A 62 -13.01 1.80 -17.18
N SER A 63 -12.64 0.54 -17.41
CA SER A 63 -11.29 0.16 -17.84
C SER A 63 -10.96 0.70 -19.23
N GLY A 64 -11.93 0.72 -20.16
CA GLY A 64 -11.77 1.33 -21.48
C GLY A 64 -11.45 2.82 -21.41
N VAL A 65 -12.12 3.55 -20.50
CA VAL A 65 -11.82 4.98 -20.27
C VAL A 65 -10.39 5.16 -19.73
N VAL A 66 -9.98 4.34 -18.75
CA VAL A 66 -8.60 4.41 -18.19
C VAL A 66 -7.56 4.10 -19.27
N GLN A 67 -7.81 3.08 -20.10
CA GLN A 67 -6.90 2.71 -21.17
C GLN A 67 -6.80 3.81 -22.24
N TRP A 68 -7.90 4.46 -22.57
CA TRP A 68 -7.89 5.61 -23.48
C TRP A 68 -7.10 6.80 -22.89
N LEU A 69 -7.28 7.12 -21.61
CA LEU A 69 -6.51 8.16 -20.93
C LEU A 69 -5.00 7.84 -20.91
N ALA A 70 -4.64 6.59 -20.66
CA ALA A 70 -3.27 6.14 -20.68
C ALA A 70 -2.64 6.22 -22.07
N SER A 71 -3.36 5.80 -23.13
CA SER A 71 -2.88 5.84 -24.52
C SER A 71 -2.64 7.26 -25.02
N ALA A 72 -3.49 8.22 -24.59
CA ALA A 72 -3.34 9.63 -24.93
C ALA A 72 -2.02 10.23 -24.36
N GLN A 73 -1.56 9.75 -23.21
CA GLN A 73 -0.28 10.18 -22.63
C GLN A 73 0.93 9.64 -23.39
N VAL A 74 0.81 8.51 -24.09
CA VAL A 74 1.89 7.83 -24.83
C VAL A 74 1.91 8.23 -26.31
N GLY A 75 0.89 8.94 -26.79
CA GLY A 75 0.77 9.31 -28.22
C GLY A 75 0.42 8.12 -29.13
N LEU A 76 -0.21 7.07 -28.61
CA LEU A 76 -0.73 5.97 -29.41
C LEU A 76 -1.95 6.39 -30.22
N PRO A 77 -2.21 5.77 -31.41
CA PRO A 77 -3.39 6.08 -32.22
C PRO A 77 -4.68 5.88 -31.41
N ASP A 78 -5.62 6.80 -31.53
CA ASP A 78 -6.89 6.83 -30.77
C ASP A 78 -7.78 5.58 -30.92
N TRP A 79 -7.61 4.80 -31.99
CA TRP A 79 -8.40 3.62 -32.30
C TRP A 79 -7.52 2.44 -32.69
N SER A 80 -7.07 1.70 -31.69
CA SER A 80 -6.38 0.41 -31.89
C SER A 80 -7.14 -0.69 -31.15
N TRP A 81 -7.15 -1.92 -31.67
CA TRP A 81 -7.70 -3.10 -30.99
C TRP A 81 -7.01 -3.34 -29.63
N THR A 82 -5.79 -2.84 -29.47
CA THR A 82 -5.04 -2.91 -28.22
C THR A 82 -5.74 -2.20 -27.05
N LEU A 83 -6.61 -1.21 -27.35
CA LEU A 83 -7.42 -0.53 -26.34
C LEU A 83 -8.50 -1.43 -25.72
N LEU A 84 -8.87 -2.54 -26.37
CA LEU A 84 -9.88 -3.49 -25.87
C LEU A 84 -9.28 -4.63 -25.04
N VAL A 85 -7.98 -4.88 -25.14
CA VAL A 85 -7.31 -6.01 -24.48
C VAL A 85 -7.41 -5.91 -22.97
N SER A 86 -6.96 -4.80 -22.41
CA SER A 86 -6.98 -4.59 -20.96
C SER A 86 -8.39 -4.51 -20.37
N PRO A 87 -9.39 -3.84 -20.97
CA PRO A 87 -10.78 -3.84 -20.48
C PRO A 87 -11.41 -5.24 -20.36
N ILE A 88 -11.20 -6.07 -21.37
CA ILE A 88 -11.71 -7.45 -21.35
C ILE A 88 -10.98 -8.26 -20.28
N GLY A 89 -9.65 -8.11 -20.21
CA GLY A 89 -8.82 -8.75 -19.21
C GLY A 89 -9.21 -8.37 -17.79
N ALA A 90 -9.44 -7.08 -17.51
CA ALA A 90 -9.85 -6.59 -16.21
C ALA A 90 -11.20 -7.15 -15.74
N ALA A 91 -12.18 -7.23 -16.65
CA ALA A 91 -13.48 -7.82 -16.34
C ALA A 91 -13.38 -9.34 -16.08
N ALA A 92 -12.63 -10.05 -16.93
CA ALA A 92 -12.39 -11.48 -16.78
C ALA A 92 -11.64 -11.81 -15.48
N GLN A 93 -10.61 -11.04 -15.14
CA GLN A 93 -9.85 -11.13 -13.90
C GLN A 93 -10.74 -10.93 -12.66
N ALA A 94 -11.58 -9.89 -12.64
CA ALA A 94 -12.49 -9.63 -11.53
C ALA A 94 -13.51 -10.76 -11.36
N TRP A 95 -14.06 -11.27 -12.46
CA TRP A 95 -14.97 -12.42 -12.45
C TRP A 95 -14.27 -13.69 -11.98
N LEU A 96 -13.08 -14.02 -12.52
CA LEU A 96 -12.32 -15.20 -12.15
C LEU A 96 -11.94 -15.19 -10.67
N THR A 97 -11.45 -14.05 -10.16
CA THR A 97 -11.09 -13.92 -8.74
C THR A 97 -12.31 -14.07 -7.84
N ALA A 98 -13.45 -13.49 -8.20
CA ALA A 98 -14.70 -13.66 -7.46
C ALA A 98 -15.23 -15.10 -7.52
N TRP A 99 -15.06 -15.79 -8.65
CA TRP A 99 -15.41 -17.20 -8.81
C TRP A 99 -14.53 -18.11 -7.93
N LEU A 100 -13.21 -17.89 -7.93
CA LEU A 100 -12.26 -18.60 -7.05
C LEU A 100 -12.62 -18.37 -5.58
N ALA A 101 -12.91 -17.14 -5.20
CA ALA A 101 -13.32 -16.81 -3.84
C ALA A 101 -14.57 -17.61 -3.43
N ARG A 102 -15.64 -17.58 -4.23
CA ARG A 102 -16.86 -18.37 -3.94
C ARG A 102 -16.60 -19.87 -3.89
N ARG A 103 -15.77 -20.39 -4.79
CA ARG A 103 -15.46 -21.82 -4.87
C ARG A 103 -14.66 -22.34 -3.67
N TRP A 104 -13.81 -21.49 -3.08
CA TRP A 104 -12.90 -21.91 -2.00
C TRP A 104 -13.31 -21.43 -0.61
N THR A 105 -14.08 -20.35 -0.51
CA THR A 105 -14.53 -19.79 0.78
C THR A 105 -16.03 -19.94 1.03
N GLY A 106 -16.80 -20.44 0.05
CA GLY A 106 -18.25 -20.46 0.09
C GLY A 106 -18.86 -19.14 -0.42
N ASP A 107 -20.17 -18.97 -0.21
CA ASP A 107 -20.85 -17.73 -0.58
C ASP A 107 -20.30 -16.52 0.18
N THR A 108 -20.43 -15.34 -0.43
CA THR A 108 -19.89 -14.07 0.14
C THR A 108 -20.46 -13.69 1.50
N ASP A 109 -21.59 -14.31 1.89
CA ASP A 109 -22.13 -14.22 3.26
C ASP A 109 -21.21 -14.90 4.28
N GLY A 110 -20.29 -15.77 3.82
CA GLY A 110 -19.26 -16.44 4.62
C GLY A 110 -17.92 -15.72 4.77
N LEU A 111 -17.76 -14.50 4.21
CA LEU A 111 -16.56 -13.67 4.45
C LEU A 111 -16.56 -13.00 5.85
N ASP A 112 -17.20 -13.64 6.81
CA ASP A 112 -17.19 -13.29 8.22
C ASP A 112 -16.06 -13.97 8.99
N THR A 113 -15.53 -15.08 8.44
CA THR A 113 -14.47 -15.84 9.10
C THR A 113 -13.07 -15.35 8.70
N PRO A 114 -12.12 -15.29 9.65
CA PRO A 114 -10.74 -14.93 9.37
C PRO A 114 -10.09 -15.77 8.25
N ARG A 115 -10.41 -17.07 8.23
CA ARG A 115 -9.89 -18.01 7.22
C ARG A 115 -10.37 -17.67 5.81
N ALA A 116 -11.64 -17.34 5.62
CA ALA A 116 -12.20 -16.98 4.33
C ALA A 116 -11.60 -15.66 3.81
N ILE A 117 -11.41 -14.68 4.68
CA ILE A 117 -10.80 -13.40 4.34
C ILE A 117 -9.32 -13.57 3.96
N MET A 118 -8.56 -14.33 4.74
CA MET A 118 -7.16 -14.63 4.40
C MET A 118 -7.08 -15.39 3.07
N MET A 119 -7.95 -16.38 2.84
CA MET A 119 -7.98 -17.12 1.57
C MET A 119 -8.29 -16.19 0.39
N LEU A 120 -9.25 -15.27 0.54
CA LEU A 120 -9.56 -14.29 -0.49
C LEU A 120 -8.35 -13.41 -0.80
N LEU A 121 -7.75 -12.78 0.21
CA LEU A 121 -6.74 -11.74 0.02
C LEU A 121 -5.36 -12.30 -0.32
N LEU A 122 -4.96 -13.43 0.29
CA LEU A 122 -3.60 -13.99 0.14
C LEU A 122 -3.49 -15.09 -0.92
N VAL A 123 -4.61 -15.66 -1.37
CA VAL A 123 -4.60 -16.74 -2.37
C VAL A 123 -5.43 -16.37 -3.60
N CYS A 124 -6.73 -16.08 -3.44
CA CYS A 124 -7.61 -15.86 -4.59
C CYS A 124 -7.20 -14.60 -5.37
N VAL A 125 -6.84 -13.52 -4.69
CA VAL A 125 -6.43 -12.26 -5.34
C VAL A 125 -5.12 -12.46 -6.10
N PRO A 126 -3.98 -12.89 -5.51
CA PRO A 126 -2.76 -13.06 -6.28
C PRO A 126 -2.90 -14.00 -7.47
N VAL A 127 -3.60 -15.13 -7.30
CA VAL A 127 -3.81 -16.12 -8.37
C VAL A 127 -4.74 -15.59 -9.47
N GLY A 128 -5.86 -15.00 -9.09
CA GLY A 128 -6.82 -14.49 -10.08
C GLY A 128 -6.27 -13.31 -10.88
N HIS A 129 -5.40 -12.50 -10.27
CA HIS A 129 -4.81 -11.32 -10.92
C HIS A 129 -3.64 -11.65 -11.86
N LEU A 130 -3.15 -12.90 -11.90
CA LEU A 130 -2.25 -13.38 -12.95
C LEU A 130 -2.90 -13.31 -14.35
N PHE A 131 -4.22 -13.42 -14.42
CA PHE A 131 -4.93 -13.56 -15.69
C PHE A 131 -4.73 -12.36 -16.61
N ASN A 132 -5.03 -11.15 -16.14
CA ASN A 132 -4.94 -9.94 -16.97
C ASN A 132 -3.50 -9.63 -17.41
N ALA A 133 -2.53 -9.70 -16.50
CA ALA A 133 -1.12 -9.49 -16.83
C ALA A 133 -0.63 -10.52 -17.87
N SER A 134 -0.98 -11.80 -17.71
CA SER A 134 -0.57 -12.88 -18.62
C SER A 134 -1.27 -12.85 -19.97
N MET A 135 -2.44 -12.22 -20.08
CA MET A 135 -3.14 -12.02 -21.34
C MET A 135 -2.69 -10.73 -22.03
N SER A 136 -2.67 -9.62 -21.31
CA SER A 136 -2.49 -8.27 -21.89
C SER A 136 -1.05 -8.01 -22.29
N VAL A 137 -0.08 -8.30 -21.46
CA VAL A 137 1.33 -7.94 -21.73
C VAL A 137 1.89 -8.67 -22.95
N PRO A 138 1.72 -9.99 -23.15
CA PRO A 138 2.18 -10.65 -24.38
C PRO A 138 1.50 -10.12 -25.65
N LEU A 139 0.20 -9.80 -25.58
CA LEU A 139 -0.52 -9.23 -26.73
C LEU A 139 -0.02 -7.83 -27.08
N LEU A 140 0.25 -6.99 -26.07
CA LEU A 140 0.82 -5.64 -26.27
C LEU A 140 2.26 -5.70 -26.77
N ALA A 141 3.06 -6.67 -26.29
CA ALA A 141 4.40 -6.90 -26.81
C ALA A 141 4.38 -7.38 -28.28
N TRP A 142 3.47 -8.27 -28.63
CA TRP A 142 3.27 -8.70 -30.02
C TRP A 142 2.83 -7.55 -30.92
N ALA A 143 1.99 -6.64 -30.40
CA ALA A 143 1.58 -5.43 -31.11
C ALA A 143 2.67 -4.34 -31.20
N GLY A 144 3.84 -4.55 -30.61
CA GLY A 144 4.93 -3.58 -30.59
C GLY A 144 4.74 -2.37 -29.64
N VAL A 145 3.72 -2.41 -28.80
CA VAL A 145 3.42 -1.35 -27.81
C VAL A 145 4.38 -1.44 -26.61
N VAL A 146 4.71 -2.66 -26.20
CA VAL A 146 5.68 -2.95 -25.13
C VAL A 146 6.93 -3.55 -25.78
N PRO A 147 8.14 -2.99 -25.54
CA PRO A 147 9.38 -3.59 -26.01
C PRO A 147 9.57 -5.00 -25.45
N ALA A 148 10.01 -5.94 -26.28
CA ALA A 148 10.20 -7.34 -25.86
C ALA A 148 11.18 -7.47 -24.68
N ALA A 149 12.20 -6.62 -24.60
CA ALA A 149 13.16 -6.57 -23.50
C ALA A 149 12.53 -6.20 -22.15
N ASP A 150 11.44 -5.44 -22.17
CA ASP A 150 10.76 -4.95 -20.97
C ASP A 150 9.49 -5.76 -20.63
N ALA A 151 9.11 -6.73 -21.47
CA ALA A 151 7.86 -7.47 -21.33
C ALA A 151 7.74 -8.18 -19.97
N LEU A 152 8.82 -8.83 -19.50
CA LEU A 152 8.82 -9.53 -18.20
C LEU A 152 8.68 -8.56 -17.01
N PHE A 153 9.37 -7.43 -17.09
CA PHE A 153 9.28 -6.40 -16.06
C PHE A 153 7.88 -5.77 -16.04
N THR A 154 7.30 -5.46 -17.21
CA THR A 154 5.95 -4.94 -17.36
C THR A 154 4.91 -5.92 -16.85
N TRP A 155 5.06 -7.22 -17.14
CA TRP A 155 4.19 -8.27 -16.64
C TRP A 155 4.20 -8.35 -15.10
N TRP A 156 5.40 -8.37 -14.50
CA TRP A 156 5.57 -8.43 -13.05
C TRP A 156 4.95 -7.23 -12.34
N THR A 157 5.25 -6.02 -12.83
CA THR A 157 4.75 -4.78 -12.24
C THR A 157 3.24 -4.61 -12.43
N TRP A 158 2.69 -5.04 -13.56
CA TRP A 158 1.26 -5.03 -13.81
C TRP A 158 0.51 -5.96 -12.86
N TRP A 159 0.94 -7.24 -12.79
CA TRP A 159 0.38 -8.19 -11.84
C TRP A 159 0.45 -7.69 -10.39
N HIS A 160 1.59 -7.16 -10.00
CA HIS A 160 1.80 -6.62 -8.65
C HIS A 160 0.85 -5.47 -8.34
N GLY A 161 0.76 -4.47 -9.23
CA GLY A 161 -0.12 -3.31 -9.08
C GLY A 161 -1.60 -3.69 -8.98
N ASP A 162 -2.05 -4.61 -9.84
CA ASP A 162 -3.40 -5.14 -9.83
C ASP A 162 -3.71 -5.90 -8.53
N ALA A 163 -2.81 -6.79 -8.10
CA ALA A 163 -2.98 -7.56 -6.88
C ALA A 163 -3.01 -6.66 -5.62
N MET A 164 -2.08 -5.69 -5.52
CA MET A 164 -2.04 -4.76 -4.40
C MET A 164 -3.28 -3.87 -4.35
N GLY A 165 -3.74 -3.37 -5.51
CA GLY A 165 -4.99 -2.62 -5.60
C GLY A 165 -6.19 -3.43 -5.11
N ALA A 166 -6.29 -4.69 -5.52
CA ALA A 166 -7.37 -5.57 -5.10
C ALA A 166 -7.29 -5.90 -3.60
N VAL A 167 -6.11 -6.24 -3.06
CA VAL A 167 -5.96 -6.59 -1.64
C VAL A 167 -6.31 -5.42 -0.71
N LEU A 168 -5.93 -4.20 -1.10
CA LEU A 168 -6.20 -2.99 -0.28
C LEU A 168 -7.63 -2.48 -0.42
N PHE A 169 -8.17 -2.43 -1.63
CA PHE A 169 -9.44 -1.75 -1.88
C PHE A 169 -10.65 -2.66 -1.87
N THR A 170 -10.51 -3.98 -2.09
CA THR A 170 -11.65 -4.91 -1.94
C THR A 170 -12.23 -4.91 -0.52
N PRO A 171 -11.43 -4.96 0.57
CA PRO A 171 -11.97 -4.83 1.92
C PRO A 171 -12.72 -3.51 2.15
N LEU A 172 -12.22 -2.40 1.62
CA LEU A 172 -12.89 -1.10 1.73
C LEU A 172 -14.24 -1.09 1.03
N MET A 173 -14.31 -1.68 -0.16
CA MET A 173 -15.57 -1.87 -0.90
C MET A 173 -16.55 -2.76 -0.14
N LEU A 174 -16.09 -3.87 0.47
CA LEU A 174 -16.93 -4.74 1.30
C LEU A 174 -17.43 -4.03 2.56
N VAL A 175 -16.60 -3.23 3.21
CA VAL A 175 -17.01 -2.43 4.38
C VAL A 175 -18.06 -1.37 4.01
N ALA A 176 -17.93 -0.76 2.82
CA ALA A 176 -18.86 0.27 2.36
C ALA A 176 -20.21 -0.32 1.88
N PHE A 177 -20.19 -1.42 1.13
CA PHE A 177 -21.34 -1.93 0.37
C PHE A 177 -21.69 -3.38 0.67
N GLY A 178 -20.90 -4.12 1.47
CA GLY A 178 -21.07 -5.54 1.76
C GLY A 178 -22.38 -5.85 2.50
N GLN A 179 -22.90 -7.05 2.27
CA GLN A 179 -24.08 -7.60 2.95
C GLN A 179 -23.65 -8.82 3.79
N PRO A 180 -24.24 -9.06 4.95
CA PRO A 180 -25.24 -8.22 5.64
C PRO A 180 -24.61 -6.94 6.25
N ALA A 181 -25.31 -5.82 6.16
CA ALA A 181 -24.80 -4.52 6.60
C ALA A 181 -24.41 -4.47 8.09
N ALA A 182 -25.09 -5.29 8.92
CA ALA A 182 -24.76 -5.43 10.35
C ALA A 182 -23.35 -5.97 10.59
N LEU A 183 -22.81 -6.77 9.66
CA LEU A 183 -21.46 -7.31 9.72
C LEU A 183 -20.40 -6.27 9.32
N TRP A 184 -20.66 -5.52 8.24
CA TRP A 184 -19.66 -4.69 7.59
C TRP A 184 -19.59 -3.25 8.11
N ARG A 185 -20.75 -2.60 8.43
CA ARG A 185 -20.79 -1.21 8.87
C ARG A 185 -19.92 -0.86 10.09
N PRO A 186 -19.87 -1.69 11.17
CA PRO A 186 -19.00 -1.38 12.30
C PRO A 186 -17.50 -1.38 11.92
N ARG A 187 -17.11 -2.16 10.90
CA ARG A 187 -15.76 -2.23 10.38
C ARG A 187 -15.31 -0.94 9.67
N LEU A 188 -16.24 -0.01 9.36
CA LEU A 188 -15.89 1.28 8.77
C LEU A 188 -14.92 2.07 9.67
N ARG A 189 -15.18 2.08 10.99
CA ARG A 189 -14.33 2.81 11.95
C ARG A 189 -13.10 2.01 12.37
N THR A 190 -13.22 0.69 12.49
CA THR A 190 -12.16 -0.16 13.02
C THR A 190 -11.20 -0.71 11.98
N VAL A 191 -11.59 -0.74 10.70
CA VAL A 191 -10.78 -1.26 9.60
C VAL A 191 -10.53 -0.18 8.53
N ALA A 192 -11.61 0.38 7.95
CA ALA A 192 -11.47 1.28 6.80
C ALA A 192 -10.74 2.57 7.16
N LEU A 193 -11.06 3.20 8.30
CA LEU A 193 -10.43 4.45 8.71
C LEU A 193 -8.93 4.30 9.01
N PRO A 194 -8.47 3.30 9.79
CA PRO A 194 -7.04 3.06 9.98
C PRO A 194 -6.30 2.72 8.68
N MET A 195 -6.90 1.91 7.79
CA MET A 195 -6.30 1.60 6.49
C MET A 195 -6.17 2.85 5.61
N ALA A 196 -7.22 3.68 5.54
CA ALA A 196 -7.19 4.92 4.76
C ALA A 196 -6.13 5.90 5.29
N LEU A 197 -6.00 6.02 6.62
CA LEU A 197 -4.97 6.84 7.24
C LEU A 197 -3.56 6.31 6.95
N ALA A 198 -3.36 5.01 7.11
CA ALA A 198 -2.08 4.36 6.80
C ALA A 198 -1.71 4.55 5.31
N LEU A 199 -2.69 4.37 4.40
CA LEU A 199 -2.49 4.59 2.97
C LEU A 199 -2.15 6.05 2.66
N ALA A 200 -2.80 7.01 3.30
CA ALA A 200 -2.47 8.44 3.16
C ALA A 200 -1.03 8.74 3.60
N VAL A 201 -0.59 8.17 4.73
CA VAL A 201 0.80 8.31 5.21
C VAL A 201 1.79 7.71 4.21
N VAL A 202 1.51 6.50 3.72
CA VAL A 202 2.34 5.83 2.69
C VAL A 202 2.41 6.66 1.41
N SER A 203 1.27 7.22 0.96
CA SER A 203 1.23 8.06 -0.25
C SER A 203 2.07 9.33 -0.10
N VAL A 204 1.98 10.01 1.03
CA VAL A 204 2.80 11.20 1.32
C VAL A 204 4.29 10.83 1.37
N ALA A 205 4.63 9.76 2.08
CA ALA A 205 6.01 9.28 2.17
C ALA A 205 6.57 8.90 0.79
N PHE A 206 5.77 8.23 -0.04
CA PHE A 206 6.14 7.85 -1.41
C PHE A 206 6.46 9.08 -2.27
N VAL A 207 5.58 10.10 -2.26
CA VAL A 207 5.81 11.34 -3.01
C VAL A 207 7.10 12.02 -2.56
N GLN A 208 7.36 12.08 -1.25
CA GLN A 208 8.59 12.67 -0.72
C GLN A 208 9.85 11.89 -1.12
N ILE A 209 9.80 10.54 -1.08
CA ILE A 209 10.91 9.69 -1.50
C ILE A 209 11.16 9.86 -2.99
N GLN A 210 10.11 9.85 -3.81
CA GLN A 210 10.21 10.03 -5.26
C GLN A 210 10.83 11.40 -5.63
N ASP A 211 10.35 12.46 -5.00
CA ASP A 211 10.92 13.80 -5.18
C ASP A 211 12.39 13.88 -4.76
N SER A 212 12.74 13.22 -3.67
CA SER A 212 14.13 13.17 -3.19
C SER A 212 15.03 12.39 -4.14
N ASP A 213 14.55 11.24 -4.63
CA ASP A 213 15.28 10.40 -5.59
C ASP A 213 15.50 11.12 -6.92
N GLN A 214 14.46 11.76 -7.45
CA GLN A 214 14.57 12.57 -8.67
C GLN A 214 15.56 13.74 -8.53
N ARG A 215 15.55 14.44 -7.37
CA ARG A 215 16.51 15.51 -7.09
C ARG A 215 17.93 14.97 -7.02
N ALA A 216 18.14 13.82 -6.41
CA ALA A 216 19.45 13.19 -6.30
C ALA A 216 20.01 12.80 -7.68
N TRP A 217 19.19 12.21 -8.56
CA TRP A 217 19.57 11.89 -9.93
C TRP A 217 19.86 13.15 -10.77
N ARG A 218 19.02 14.18 -10.65
CA ARG A 218 19.25 15.46 -11.31
C ARG A 218 20.57 16.09 -10.84
N GLN A 219 20.80 16.14 -9.54
CA GLN A 219 22.02 16.68 -8.97
C GLN A 219 23.27 15.90 -9.45
N ARG A 220 23.19 14.58 -9.50
CA ARG A 220 24.26 13.74 -10.02
C ARG A 220 24.57 14.04 -11.48
N PHE A 221 23.52 14.14 -12.32
CA PHE A 221 23.67 14.50 -13.72
C PHE A 221 24.30 15.89 -13.88
N ASP A 222 23.83 16.88 -13.14
CA ASP A 222 24.36 18.25 -13.20
C ASP A 222 25.82 18.28 -12.77
N GLN A 223 26.22 17.54 -11.73
CA GLN A 223 27.62 17.42 -11.29
C GLN A 223 28.51 16.78 -12.37
N GLU A 224 28.06 15.72 -13.04
CA GLU A 224 28.79 15.08 -14.11
C GLU A 224 28.90 16.02 -15.33
N ALA A 225 27.82 16.71 -15.70
CA ALA A 225 27.80 17.68 -16.80
C ALA A 225 28.73 18.87 -16.52
N ASP A 226 28.73 19.42 -15.32
CA ASP A 226 29.60 20.50 -14.87
C ASP A 226 31.08 20.06 -14.91
N ALA A 227 31.38 18.86 -14.43
CA ALA A 227 32.73 18.31 -14.46
C ALA A 227 33.28 18.15 -15.91
N LEU A 228 32.42 17.70 -16.84
CA LEU A 228 32.80 17.63 -18.28
C LEU A 228 33.00 19.01 -18.85
N THR A 229 32.12 19.96 -18.52
CA THR A 229 32.23 21.37 -18.96
C THR A 229 33.55 22.00 -18.51
N GLU A 230 33.90 21.82 -17.21
CA GLU A 230 35.15 22.34 -16.66
C GLU A 230 36.40 21.71 -17.33
N ARG A 231 36.35 20.39 -17.60
CA ARG A 231 37.47 19.71 -18.30
C ARG A 231 37.67 20.29 -19.68
N LEU A 232 36.59 20.46 -20.45
CA LEU A 232 36.64 21.07 -21.79
C LEU A 232 37.12 22.52 -21.68
N GLN A 233 36.59 23.33 -20.80
CA GLN A 233 36.96 24.74 -20.63
C GLN A 233 38.45 24.89 -20.29
N ARG A 234 38.98 24.09 -19.36
CA ARG A 234 40.40 24.08 -19.02
C ARG A 234 41.27 23.73 -20.22
N ARG A 235 40.82 22.77 -21.04
CA ARG A 235 41.55 22.38 -22.27
C ARG A 235 41.58 23.51 -23.28
N LEU A 236 40.45 24.16 -23.53
CA LEU A 236 40.34 25.29 -24.46
C LEU A 236 41.17 26.49 -24.00
N HIS A 237 41.17 26.82 -22.72
CA HIS A 237 42.02 27.88 -22.15
C HIS A 237 43.50 27.57 -22.32
N ALA A 238 43.93 26.34 -22.00
CA ALA A 238 45.32 25.95 -22.16
C ALA A 238 45.80 26.01 -23.60
N GLN A 239 44.93 25.70 -24.57
CA GLN A 239 45.24 25.85 -26.01
C GLN A 239 45.29 27.33 -26.42
N THR A 240 44.41 28.17 -25.87
CA THR A 240 44.47 29.64 -26.09
C THR A 240 45.77 30.21 -25.54
N ASP A 241 46.15 29.81 -24.33
CA ASP A 241 47.41 30.26 -23.70
C ASP A 241 48.65 29.84 -24.52
N ALA A 242 48.63 28.64 -25.11
CA ALA A 242 49.69 28.18 -26.00
C ALA A 242 49.86 29.07 -27.24
N VAL A 243 48.73 29.45 -27.89
CA VAL A 243 48.76 30.37 -29.07
C VAL A 243 49.28 31.74 -28.64
N MET A 244 48.80 32.28 -27.50
CA MET A 244 49.32 33.56 -26.98
C MET A 244 50.77 33.49 -26.62
N ALA A 245 51.27 32.41 -26.04
CA ALA A 245 52.71 32.23 -25.73
C ALA A 245 53.57 32.26 -26.99
N VAL A 246 53.14 31.54 -28.04
CA VAL A 246 53.86 31.58 -29.36
C VAL A 246 53.86 32.99 -29.99
N ALA A 247 52.70 33.71 -29.85
CA ALA A 247 52.60 35.08 -30.33
C ALA A 247 53.57 36.02 -29.57
N ARG A 248 53.65 35.90 -28.25
CA ARG A 248 54.60 36.66 -27.40
C ARG A 248 56.04 36.37 -27.77
N LEU A 249 56.39 35.11 -28.03
CA LEU A 249 57.74 34.78 -28.52
C LEU A 249 58.08 35.50 -29.89
N LYS A 250 57.08 35.61 -30.73
CA LYS A 250 57.24 36.33 -32.02
C LYS A 250 57.33 37.85 -31.85
N GLU A 251 56.78 38.44 -30.81
CA GLU A 251 56.92 39.85 -30.46
C GLU A 251 58.35 40.19 -30.07
N ILE A 252 59.09 39.34 -29.38
CA ILE A 252 60.44 39.56 -28.85
C ILE A 252 61.53 39.02 -29.79
N ALA A 253 61.22 38.12 -30.72
CA ALA A 253 62.19 37.52 -31.62
C ALA A 253 62.76 38.54 -32.53
N LEU A 254 64.11 38.62 -32.63
CA LEU A 254 64.85 39.58 -33.48
C LEU A 254 64.86 39.19 -34.97
N ARG A 255 64.81 37.90 -35.26
CA ARG A 255 64.85 37.34 -36.62
C ARG A 255 63.81 36.18 -36.71
N ASP A 256 63.35 35.95 -37.94
CA ASP A 256 62.55 34.78 -38.26
C ASP A 256 63.51 33.62 -38.61
N ASP A 257 63.64 32.69 -37.61
CA ASP A 257 64.44 31.47 -37.77
C ASP A 257 63.50 30.25 -37.71
N PRO A 258 63.55 29.31 -38.68
CA PRO A 258 62.76 28.13 -38.72
C PRO A 258 63.00 27.19 -37.52
N ALA A 259 64.26 27.04 -37.08
CA ALA A 259 64.60 26.14 -35.97
C ALA A 259 64.11 26.66 -34.63
N ASP A 260 64.14 27.99 -34.42
CA ASP A 260 63.59 28.64 -33.25
C ASP A 260 62.05 28.47 -33.20
N TYR A 261 61.40 28.56 -34.36
CA TYR A 261 59.97 28.38 -34.49
C TYR A 261 59.53 26.94 -34.12
N VAL A 262 60.24 25.95 -34.63
CA VAL A 262 60.03 24.54 -34.30
C VAL A 262 60.22 24.33 -32.80
N ARG A 263 61.33 24.81 -32.21
CA ARG A 263 61.50 24.67 -30.72
C ARG A 263 60.42 25.32 -29.89
N ALA A 264 59.86 26.43 -30.40
CA ALA A 264 58.80 27.15 -29.70
C ALA A 264 57.45 26.46 -29.81
N THR A 265 57.14 25.72 -30.85
CA THR A 265 55.79 25.16 -31.14
C THR A 265 55.66 23.66 -30.88
N SER A 266 56.73 22.85 -31.13
CA SER A 266 56.67 21.40 -30.95
C SER A 266 56.23 20.97 -29.55
N PRO A 267 56.68 21.57 -28.43
CA PRO A 267 56.22 21.15 -27.09
C PRO A 267 54.72 21.32 -26.87
N TRP A 268 54.08 22.28 -27.55
CA TRP A 268 52.64 22.50 -27.46
C TRP A 268 51.85 21.50 -28.30
N LEU A 269 52.39 21.13 -29.48
CA LEU A 269 51.79 20.10 -30.34
C LEU A 269 51.81 18.74 -29.66
N ASP A 270 52.93 18.39 -29.03
CA ASP A 270 53.07 17.12 -28.29
C ASP A 270 52.17 17.06 -27.07
N ARG A 271 51.96 18.21 -26.41
CA ARG A 271 51.20 18.29 -25.17
C ARG A 271 49.68 18.35 -25.40
N TYR A 272 49.26 19.03 -26.47
CA TYR A 272 47.85 19.32 -26.72
C TYR A 272 47.34 18.63 -27.98
N ALA A 273 46.98 17.34 -27.83
CA ALA A 273 46.30 16.59 -28.87
C ALA A 273 45.03 17.35 -29.36
N GLY A 274 44.77 17.31 -30.65
CA GLY A 274 43.74 18.10 -31.31
C GLY A 274 44.23 19.43 -31.87
N THR A 275 45.45 19.91 -31.49
CA THR A 275 46.14 21.00 -32.19
C THR A 275 46.88 20.42 -33.40
N GLN A 276 46.44 20.78 -34.61
CA GLN A 276 46.98 20.21 -35.84
C GLN A 276 48.29 20.87 -36.26
N ASN A 277 48.37 22.19 -36.11
CA ASN A 277 49.58 22.94 -36.45
C ASN A 277 49.59 24.32 -35.78
N PHE A 278 50.77 24.91 -35.73
CA PHE A 278 50.97 26.33 -35.50
C PHE A 278 51.54 26.96 -36.77
N GLY A 279 50.97 28.12 -37.15
CA GLY A 279 51.47 28.94 -38.32
C GLY A 279 51.94 30.30 -37.86
N TRP A 280 52.96 30.84 -38.54
CA TRP A 280 53.41 32.23 -38.45
C TRP A 280 53.25 32.93 -39.77
N SER A 281 52.52 34.04 -39.77
CA SER A 281 52.31 34.90 -40.97
C SER A 281 52.71 36.33 -40.64
N PRO A 282 53.90 36.75 -41.11
CA PRO A 282 54.34 38.13 -40.94
C PRO A 282 53.49 39.05 -41.82
N LEU A 283 53.38 40.33 -41.41
CA LEU A 283 52.73 41.38 -42.21
C LEU A 283 53.70 41.86 -43.25
N VAL A 284 53.40 41.69 -44.56
CA VAL A 284 54.22 42.06 -45.71
C VAL A 284 53.48 43.12 -46.49
N LEU A 285 54.10 44.28 -46.72
CA LEU A 285 53.57 45.31 -47.59
C LEU A 285 53.84 44.95 -49.09
N ASP A 286 52.98 45.43 -49.99
CA ASP A 286 53.10 45.13 -51.42
C ASP A 286 54.49 45.54 -51.98
N ALA A 287 55.06 46.67 -51.54
CA ALA A 287 56.37 47.12 -51.86
C ALA A 287 57.49 46.15 -51.49
N ASP A 288 57.35 45.39 -50.41
CA ASP A 288 58.36 44.47 -49.84
C ASP A 288 58.14 43.00 -50.30
N ARG A 289 57.15 42.75 -51.12
CA ARG A 289 56.73 41.40 -51.54
C ARG A 289 57.86 40.61 -52.19
N ALA A 290 58.50 41.15 -53.16
CA ALA A 290 59.56 40.45 -53.92
C ALA A 290 60.74 40.08 -53.02
N ASP A 291 61.24 41.03 -52.25
CA ASP A 291 62.33 40.80 -51.27
C ASP A 291 61.94 39.76 -50.20
N PHE A 292 60.72 39.81 -49.72
CA PHE A 292 60.18 38.82 -48.77
C PHE A 292 60.13 37.43 -49.39
N GLU A 293 59.59 37.23 -50.58
CA GLU A 293 59.57 35.95 -51.31
C GLU A 293 60.96 35.38 -51.51
N HIS A 294 61.94 36.23 -51.89
CA HIS A 294 63.37 35.87 -52.02
C HIS A 294 63.95 35.45 -50.62
N GLN A 295 63.66 36.13 -49.56
CA GLN A 295 64.14 35.81 -48.21
C GLN A 295 63.49 34.48 -47.71
N ALA A 296 62.24 34.31 -47.93
CA ALA A 296 61.46 33.07 -47.53
C ALA A 296 62.05 31.85 -48.27
N ASN A 297 62.38 31.97 -49.56
CA ASN A 297 63.07 30.90 -50.32
C ASN A 297 64.42 30.53 -49.71
N ARG A 298 65.23 31.50 -49.27
CA ARG A 298 66.51 31.24 -48.58
C ARG A 298 66.28 30.54 -47.19
N LEU A 299 65.32 30.99 -46.44
CA LEU A 299 64.98 30.39 -45.11
C LEU A 299 64.55 28.92 -45.21
N HIS A 300 63.85 28.57 -46.28
CA HIS A 300 63.44 27.18 -46.52
C HIS A 300 64.51 26.30 -47.17
N GLY A 301 65.65 26.93 -47.59
CA GLY A 301 66.86 26.23 -48.03
C GLY A 301 66.67 25.23 -49.17
N GLY A 302 65.77 25.48 -50.11
CA GLY A 302 65.47 24.57 -51.22
C GLY A 302 64.73 23.32 -50.89
N LYS A 303 64.18 23.18 -49.64
CA LYS A 303 63.40 22.04 -49.19
C LYS A 303 61.95 22.02 -49.72
N LEU A 304 61.56 23.11 -50.42
CA LEU A 304 60.25 23.22 -51.03
C LEU A 304 60.26 22.63 -52.42
N GLN A 305 59.22 21.91 -52.86
CA GLN A 305 59.07 21.36 -54.21
C GLN A 305 58.89 22.46 -55.27
N GLN A 306 58.35 23.60 -54.89
CA GLN A 306 58.18 24.79 -55.70
C GLN A 306 58.70 25.99 -54.89
N PRO A 307 59.23 27.03 -55.63
CA PRO A 307 59.62 28.25 -54.94
C PRO A 307 58.55 28.86 -54.13
N TYR A 308 58.92 29.40 -52.95
CA TYR A 308 57.91 30.07 -52.04
C TYR A 308 57.42 31.33 -52.78
N ALA A 309 56.09 31.44 -52.83
CA ALA A 309 55.43 32.64 -53.39
C ALA A 309 54.17 32.90 -52.55
N ILE A 310 53.76 34.15 -52.46
CA ILE A 310 52.48 34.52 -51.80
C ILE A 310 51.33 34.06 -52.69
N ARG A 311 50.43 33.26 -52.12
CA ARG A 311 49.32 32.58 -52.82
C ARG A 311 47.95 32.93 -52.23
N GLY A 312 46.98 33.07 -53.13
CA GLY A 312 45.55 33.05 -52.80
C GLY A 312 44.96 31.64 -52.94
N ARG A 313 43.74 31.49 -52.54
CA ARG A 313 42.97 30.26 -52.69
C ARG A 313 41.58 30.60 -53.18
N ASP A 314 41.04 29.89 -54.16
CA ASP A 314 39.67 30.02 -54.62
C ASP A 314 38.68 29.20 -53.75
N ALA A 315 37.43 29.35 -54.10
CA ALA A 315 36.35 28.61 -53.39
C ALA A 315 36.45 27.08 -53.56
N ASP A 316 37.05 26.63 -54.66
CA ASP A 316 37.30 25.23 -54.99
C ASP A 316 38.55 24.66 -54.29
N GLY A 317 39.30 25.53 -53.60
CA GLY A 317 40.50 25.12 -52.86
C GLY A 317 41.75 25.16 -53.65
N ARG A 318 41.76 25.62 -54.91
CA ARG A 318 42.94 25.72 -55.75
C ARG A 318 43.75 26.94 -55.37
N LEU A 319 45.10 26.73 -55.35
CA LEU A 319 46.02 27.80 -55.02
C LEU A 319 46.41 28.55 -56.33
N PHE A 320 46.43 29.87 -56.25
CA PHE A 320 46.86 30.75 -57.35
C PHE A 320 47.80 31.86 -56.81
N PRO A 321 48.59 32.51 -57.57
CA PRO A 321 49.40 33.68 -57.14
C PRO A 321 48.47 34.75 -56.53
N ALA A 322 48.78 35.25 -55.32
CA ALA A 322 47.98 36.28 -54.71
C ALA A 322 47.83 37.51 -55.57
N SER A 323 46.61 38.02 -55.71
CA SER A 323 46.30 39.28 -56.36
C SER A 323 47.00 40.46 -55.64
N GLN A 324 47.18 41.58 -56.33
CA GLN A 324 47.76 42.78 -55.72
C GLN A 324 46.85 43.32 -54.61
N ALA A 325 47.45 43.55 -53.43
CA ALA A 325 46.75 44.04 -52.22
C ALA A 325 47.74 45.02 -51.52
N ALA A 326 47.20 45.86 -50.62
CA ALA A 326 48.05 46.81 -49.87
C ALA A 326 49.01 46.07 -48.90
N SER A 327 48.64 44.92 -48.43
CA SER A 327 49.45 44.06 -47.55
C SER A 327 48.99 42.63 -47.59
N TYR A 328 49.86 41.72 -47.24
CA TYR A 328 49.66 40.27 -47.19
C TYR A 328 50.03 39.72 -45.80
N LEU A 329 49.44 38.60 -45.43
CA LEU A 329 49.80 37.80 -44.23
C LEU A 329 50.06 36.33 -44.66
N PRO A 330 51.17 36.11 -45.44
CA PRO A 330 51.48 34.78 -45.96
C PRO A 330 52.01 33.85 -44.85
N ILE A 331 51.60 32.60 -44.82
CA ILE A 331 52.16 31.62 -43.90
C ILE A 331 53.61 31.38 -44.24
N LEU A 332 54.52 31.95 -43.44
CA LEU A 332 55.96 31.78 -43.58
C LEU A 332 56.45 30.49 -42.96
N PHE A 333 55.96 30.18 -41.72
CA PHE A 333 56.30 28.95 -41.04
C PHE A 333 55.00 28.21 -40.64
N VAL A 334 55.04 26.88 -40.68
CA VAL A 334 54.02 25.99 -40.17
C VAL A 334 54.67 24.75 -39.55
N GLU A 335 54.26 24.38 -38.37
CA GLU A 335 54.78 23.18 -37.69
C GLU A 335 53.58 22.27 -37.26
N PRO A 336 53.63 21.00 -37.63
CA PRO A 336 54.64 20.23 -38.38
C PRO A 336 54.58 20.55 -39.88
N VAL A 337 55.74 20.84 -40.44
CA VAL A 337 55.89 21.13 -41.93
C VAL A 337 55.47 19.91 -42.75
N ALA A 338 55.82 18.70 -42.32
CA ALA A 338 55.63 17.47 -43.10
C ALA A 338 54.19 17.29 -43.59
N THR A 339 53.22 17.55 -42.76
CA THR A 339 51.76 17.38 -42.99
C THR A 339 51.11 18.66 -43.51
N ASN A 340 51.73 19.83 -43.35
CA ASN A 340 51.13 21.12 -43.61
C ASN A 340 51.85 21.94 -44.73
N ARG A 341 52.74 21.30 -45.45
CA ARG A 341 53.58 21.99 -46.52
C ARG A 341 52.70 22.72 -47.52
N ALA A 342 51.54 22.24 -47.88
CA ALA A 342 50.64 22.81 -48.88
C ALA A 342 50.13 24.22 -48.54
N VAL A 343 50.11 24.60 -47.24
CA VAL A 343 49.63 25.93 -46.82
C VAL A 343 50.70 27.00 -46.73
N LEU A 344 52.00 26.65 -47.00
CA LEU A 344 53.07 27.64 -47.04
C LEU A 344 52.85 28.65 -48.18
N GLY A 345 52.96 29.92 -47.82
CA GLY A 345 52.71 31.04 -48.76
C GLY A 345 51.21 31.43 -48.84
N LEU A 346 50.33 30.68 -48.33
CA LEU A 346 48.87 31.03 -48.31
C LEU A 346 48.67 32.31 -47.51
N ASP A 347 48.10 33.35 -48.16
CA ASP A 347 47.62 34.53 -47.41
C ASP A 347 46.39 34.24 -46.63
N VAL A 348 46.47 34.35 -45.29
CA VAL A 348 45.38 34.04 -44.38
C VAL A 348 44.20 35.02 -44.44
N GLN A 349 44.34 36.12 -45.17
CA GLN A 349 43.28 37.12 -45.38
C GLN A 349 42.36 36.79 -46.56
N VAL A 350 42.67 35.79 -47.37
CA VAL A 350 41.95 35.50 -48.60
C VAL A 350 40.56 34.87 -48.33
N LEU A 351 40.44 34.03 -47.36
CA LEU A 351 39.18 33.39 -47.06
C LEU A 351 38.32 34.26 -46.11
N PRO A 352 37.02 34.45 -46.38
CA PRO A 352 36.17 35.34 -45.59
C PRO A 352 36.09 35.00 -44.07
N ALA A 353 36.13 33.72 -43.70
CA ALA A 353 36.14 33.29 -42.31
C ALA A 353 37.42 33.64 -41.57
N THR A 354 38.61 33.40 -42.23
CA THR A 354 39.89 33.71 -41.64
C THR A 354 40.16 35.22 -41.66
N ALA A 355 39.79 35.94 -42.72
CA ALA A 355 39.97 37.41 -42.86
C ALA A 355 39.27 38.17 -41.70
N ARG A 356 38.08 37.76 -41.32
CA ARG A 356 37.34 38.38 -40.17
C ARG A 356 38.10 38.20 -38.85
N ALA A 357 38.54 36.97 -38.53
CA ALA A 357 39.28 36.67 -37.32
C ALA A 357 40.64 37.36 -37.28
N VAL A 358 41.38 37.37 -38.40
CA VAL A 358 42.66 38.09 -38.54
C VAL A 358 42.47 39.57 -38.30
N LYS A 359 41.55 40.22 -39.01
CA LYS A 359 41.25 41.63 -38.81
C LYS A 359 40.88 41.97 -37.36
N ALA A 360 40.08 41.18 -36.76
CA ALA A 360 39.64 41.38 -35.36
C ALA A 360 40.83 41.26 -34.38
N THR A 361 41.69 40.22 -34.49
CA THR A 361 42.87 40.12 -33.63
C THR A 361 43.85 41.24 -33.80
N MET A 362 44.06 41.71 -35.05
CA MET A 362 44.97 42.86 -35.35
C MET A 362 44.41 44.16 -34.74
N GLN A 363 43.11 44.33 -34.64
CA GLN A 363 42.44 45.49 -34.01
C GLN A 363 42.39 45.45 -32.50
N THR A 364 42.01 44.28 -31.94
CA THR A 364 41.76 44.13 -30.49
C THR A 364 42.99 43.67 -29.72
N GLY A 365 43.89 42.97 -30.36
CA GLY A 365 45.01 42.29 -29.71
C GLY A 365 44.61 41.00 -28.96
N LEU A 366 43.35 40.58 -29.07
CA LEU A 366 42.83 39.39 -28.44
C LEU A 366 42.78 38.18 -29.38
N ALA A 367 42.87 36.98 -28.85
CA ALA A 367 42.82 35.76 -29.61
C ALA A 367 41.42 35.56 -30.27
N GLN A 368 41.39 35.46 -31.56
CA GLN A 368 40.15 35.34 -32.35
C GLN A 368 40.03 33.96 -32.98
N VAL A 369 38.85 33.34 -32.91
CA VAL A 369 38.60 32.01 -33.47
C VAL A 369 37.62 32.12 -34.64
N THR A 370 37.89 31.37 -35.71
CA THR A 370 37.00 31.28 -36.87
C THR A 370 35.72 30.48 -36.53
N GLU A 371 34.69 30.63 -37.34
CA GLU A 371 33.65 29.61 -37.42
C GLU A 371 34.21 28.24 -37.83
N GLY A 372 33.47 27.15 -37.47
CA GLY A 372 33.89 25.81 -37.89
C GLY A 372 33.81 25.61 -39.41
N PHE A 373 34.84 25.05 -40.01
CA PHE A 373 34.86 24.70 -41.41
C PHE A 373 35.57 23.38 -41.65
N ARG A 374 35.37 22.79 -42.84
CA ARG A 374 36.06 21.56 -43.20
C ARG A 374 37.51 21.89 -43.54
N LEU A 375 38.43 21.21 -42.86
CA LEU A 375 39.87 21.40 -43.11
C LEU A 375 40.27 20.84 -44.47
N VAL A 376 41.22 21.50 -45.12
CA VAL A 376 41.71 21.14 -46.49
C VAL A 376 42.27 19.72 -46.60
N GLN A 377 42.72 19.20 -45.46
CA GLN A 377 43.42 17.91 -45.38
C GLN A 377 42.52 16.78 -44.91
N GLU A 378 41.25 17.08 -44.68
CA GLU A 378 40.31 16.08 -44.14
C GLU A 378 39.53 15.39 -45.25
N THR A 379 39.52 14.05 -45.20
CA THR A 379 38.70 13.21 -46.09
C THR A 379 37.31 12.91 -45.47
N GLY A 380 37.10 13.19 -44.16
CA GLY A 380 35.89 12.96 -43.42
C GLY A 380 35.03 14.23 -43.21
N GLU A 381 34.02 14.12 -42.32
CA GLU A 381 33.12 15.23 -41.94
C GLU A 381 33.66 16.07 -40.76
N GLN A 382 34.88 15.78 -40.29
CA GLN A 382 35.51 16.45 -39.16
C GLN A 382 35.66 17.93 -39.41
N ARG A 383 35.27 18.75 -38.44
CA ARG A 383 35.39 20.21 -38.50
C ARG A 383 36.61 20.71 -37.75
N GLY A 384 37.22 21.71 -38.28
CA GLY A 384 38.29 22.45 -37.65
C GLY A 384 37.95 23.91 -37.44
N VAL A 385 38.63 24.51 -36.52
CA VAL A 385 38.63 25.95 -36.29
C VAL A 385 40.08 26.46 -36.29
N VAL A 386 40.28 27.72 -36.65
CA VAL A 386 41.60 28.36 -36.57
C VAL A 386 41.51 29.52 -35.58
N MET A 387 42.45 29.52 -34.64
CA MET A 387 42.66 30.65 -33.75
C MET A 387 43.79 31.52 -34.31
N TYR A 388 43.58 32.81 -34.32
CA TYR A 388 44.55 33.81 -34.70
C TYR A 388 44.86 34.73 -33.53
N GLN A 389 46.16 34.98 -33.27
CA GLN A 389 46.67 35.95 -32.30
C GLN A 389 47.64 36.87 -32.94
N ALA A 390 47.35 38.17 -32.90
CA ALA A 390 48.28 39.19 -33.43
C ALA A 390 49.55 39.33 -32.56
N ALA A 391 50.69 39.42 -33.15
CA ALA A 391 51.97 39.79 -32.55
C ALA A 391 52.32 41.21 -32.91
N PHE A 392 52.71 42.03 -31.95
CA PHE A 392 52.98 43.47 -32.10
C PHE A 392 54.44 43.73 -31.93
N ASP A 393 54.95 44.82 -32.56
CA ASP A 393 56.32 45.28 -32.38
C ASP A 393 56.45 45.96 -30.99
N THR A 394 57.34 45.43 -30.17
CA THR A 394 57.60 45.94 -28.82
C THR A 394 58.78 46.92 -28.77
N ARG A 395 59.38 47.21 -29.89
CA ARG A 395 60.60 48.06 -29.94
C ARG A 395 60.31 49.55 -29.88
N GLU A 396 59.13 49.99 -30.21
CA GLU A 396 58.70 51.38 -30.07
C GLU A 396 58.14 51.63 -28.65
N GLY A 397 58.64 52.65 -27.94
CA GLY A 397 58.31 52.91 -26.55
C GLY A 397 56.81 52.96 -26.25
N SER A 398 56.45 52.95 -25.03
CA SER A 398 55.04 52.72 -24.50
C SER A 398 53.97 53.68 -25.01
N ASN A 399 54.29 54.76 -25.77
CA ASN A 399 53.33 55.74 -26.26
C ASN A 399 53.13 55.68 -27.79
N ALA A 400 53.78 54.76 -28.52
CA ALA A 400 53.59 54.63 -29.98
C ALA A 400 52.36 53.70 -30.25
N PRO A 401 51.60 53.95 -31.37
CA PRO A 401 50.53 53.02 -31.74
C PRO A 401 51.12 51.64 -32.01
N ARG A 402 50.52 50.62 -31.41
CA ARG A 402 50.91 49.21 -31.52
C ARG A 402 50.97 48.83 -33.04
N ARG A 403 52.14 48.61 -33.56
CA ARG A 403 52.34 48.17 -34.98
C ARG A 403 52.27 46.65 -35.02
N VAL A 404 51.35 46.08 -35.84
CA VAL A 404 51.26 44.63 -36.06
C VAL A 404 52.49 44.16 -36.82
N ARG A 405 53.17 43.16 -36.26
CA ARG A 405 54.32 42.47 -36.92
C ARG A 405 53.84 41.30 -37.77
N GLY A 406 52.73 40.64 -37.35
CA GLY A 406 52.13 39.49 -38.01
C GLY A 406 51.12 38.80 -37.12
N VAL A 407 50.68 37.64 -37.56
CA VAL A 407 49.75 36.84 -36.81
C VAL A 407 50.26 35.40 -36.62
N VAL A 408 50.06 34.85 -35.41
CA VAL A 408 50.24 33.43 -35.16
C VAL A 408 48.88 32.79 -35.34
N SER A 409 48.83 31.65 -36.02
CA SER A 409 47.62 30.80 -36.14
C SER A 409 47.85 29.45 -35.53
N ALA A 410 46.79 28.86 -35.01
CA ALA A 410 46.75 27.45 -34.64
C ALA A 410 45.47 26.82 -35.15
N VAL A 411 45.59 25.64 -35.74
CA VAL A 411 44.47 24.88 -36.29
C VAL A 411 44.08 23.77 -35.29
N PHE A 412 42.81 23.69 -34.98
CA PHE A 412 42.27 22.71 -34.03
C PHE A 412 41.25 21.82 -34.73
N ARG A 413 41.40 20.50 -34.55
CA ARG A 413 40.43 19.49 -34.93
C ARG A 413 39.47 19.27 -33.75
N MET A 414 38.21 19.62 -33.91
CA MET A 414 37.29 19.71 -32.78
C MET A 414 36.94 18.37 -32.19
N ASP A 415 36.87 17.30 -33.02
CA ASP A 415 36.64 15.94 -32.49
C ASP A 415 37.82 15.48 -31.62
N ASP A 416 39.06 15.74 -32.08
CA ASP A 416 40.29 15.39 -31.35
C ASP A 416 40.43 16.20 -30.07
N VAL A 417 40.04 17.49 -30.07
CA VAL A 417 40.04 18.37 -28.90
C VAL A 417 39.05 17.85 -27.86
N LEU A 418 37.84 17.50 -28.31
CA LEU A 418 36.79 16.96 -27.43
C LEU A 418 37.24 15.62 -26.82
N HIS A 419 37.72 14.71 -27.66
CA HIS A 419 38.21 13.41 -27.19
C HIS A 419 39.40 13.55 -26.21
N ALA A 420 40.34 14.44 -26.49
CA ALA A 420 41.47 14.69 -25.61
C ALA A 420 41.08 15.38 -24.27
N ALA A 421 39.99 16.14 -24.25
CA ALA A 421 39.48 16.78 -23.04
C ALA A 421 38.65 15.83 -22.14
N LEU A 422 37.85 14.97 -22.75
CA LEU A 422 36.84 14.20 -22.07
C LEU A 422 37.14 12.69 -22.03
N GLY A 423 38.04 12.18 -22.86
CA GLY A 423 38.29 10.75 -23.06
C GLY A 423 37.23 10.11 -23.96
N GLU A 424 37.21 8.78 -23.97
CA GLU A 424 36.14 8.02 -24.61
C GLU A 424 34.86 8.09 -23.70
N LEU A 425 33.87 8.74 -24.25
CA LEU A 425 32.56 8.81 -23.61
C LEU A 425 31.66 7.66 -24.12
N ASP A 426 31.05 6.93 -23.21
CA ASP A 426 29.99 5.98 -23.56
C ASP A 426 28.74 6.77 -23.96
N ALA A 427 28.44 6.81 -25.27
CA ALA A 427 27.29 7.53 -25.80
C ALA A 427 25.94 7.00 -25.25
N ASP A 428 25.90 5.74 -24.82
CA ASP A 428 24.74 5.16 -24.17
C ASP A 428 24.57 5.70 -22.73
N TYR A 429 25.67 6.22 -22.13
CA TYR A 429 25.63 6.82 -20.80
C TYR A 429 25.43 8.32 -20.84
N LEU A 430 26.32 9.07 -21.55
CA LEU A 430 26.22 10.52 -21.75
C LEU A 430 26.56 10.89 -23.19
N THR A 431 25.69 11.66 -23.80
CA THR A 431 25.89 12.23 -25.12
C THR A 431 26.30 13.69 -25.00
N VAL A 432 27.35 14.10 -25.71
CA VAL A 432 27.84 15.47 -25.69
C VAL A 432 27.80 16.10 -27.07
N CYS A 433 27.60 17.42 -27.10
CA CYS A 433 27.58 18.26 -28.30
C CYS A 433 28.30 19.57 -28.03
N LEU A 434 29.10 20.03 -29.03
CA LEU A 434 29.68 21.37 -29.01
C LEU A 434 29.14 22.15 -30.21
N LEU A 435 28.48 23.26 -29.91
CA LEU A 435 27.79 24.10 -30.89
C LEU A 435 28.37 25.53 -30.90
N ASP A 436 28.49 26.12 -32.08
CA ASP A 436 28.79 27.52 -32.27
C ASP A 436 27.52 28.30 -32.66
N PRO A 437 26.81 28.92 -31.72
CA PRO A 437 25.57 29.63 -32.01
C PRO A 437 25.73 30.84 -32.91
N ALA A 438 26.96 31.38 -33.00
CA ALA A 438 27.24 32.52 -33.86
C ALA A 438 27.50 32.11 -35.33
N ALA A 439 27.60 30.81 -35.61
CA ALA A 439 27.76 30.30 -36.96
C ALA A 439 26.39 30.13 -37.66
N PRO A 440 26.35 30.13 -39.01
CA PRO A 440 25.15 29.79 -39.76
C PRO A 440 24.60 28.41 -39.34
N SER A 441 23.27 28.20 -39.41
CA SER A 441 22.60 27.01 -38.89
C SER A 441 23.18 25.68 -39.37
N HIS A 442 23.60 25.60 -40.65
CA HIS A 442 24.25 24.42 -41.22
C HIS A 442 25.68 24.18 -40.71
N ASN A 443 26.23 25.15 -39.98
CA ASN A 443 27.63 25.17 -39.53
C ASN A 443 27.78 25.24 -38.01
N GLN A 444 26.67 25.22 -37.27
CA GLN A 444 26.69 25.39 -35.81
C GLN A 444 27.32 24.21 -35.08
N ARG A 445 27.14 22.97 -35.54
CA ARG A 445 27.74 21.81 -34.88
C ARG A 445 29.25 21.75 -35.18
N LEU A 446 30.04 21.88 -34.14
CA LEU A 446 31.51 21.75 -34.22
C LEU A 446 31.95 20.29 -34.07
N THR A 447 31.39 19.57 -33.06
CA THR A 447 31.68 18.17 -32.78
C THR A 447 30.59 17.54 -31.94
N GLY A 448 30.59 16.22 -31.77
CA GLY A 448 29.67 15.46 -30.96
C GLY A 448 28.68 14.63 -31.79
N HIS A 449 27.68 14.06 -31.15
CA HIS A 449 26.74 13.12 -31.75
C HIS A 449 25.98 13.73 -32.95
N ALA A 450 25.66 12.90 -33.95
CA ALA A 450 25.00 13.35 -35.18
C ALA A 450 23.61 13.99 -34.96
N GLY A 451 22.92 13.63 -33.87
CA GLY A 451 21.63 14.18 -33.45
C GLY A 451 21.70 15.49 -32.66
N CYS A 452 22.89 16.10 -32.52
CA CYS A 452 23.06 17.39 -31.85
C CYS A 452 22.25 18.49 -32.55
N SER A 453 21.17 18.94 -31.96
CA SER A 453 20.35 20.04 -32.43
C SER A 453 19.71 20.76 -31.23
N SER A 454 19.11 21.92 -31.47
CA SER A 454 18.32 22.64 -30.47
C SER A 454 17.13 21.80 -29.95
N GLU A 455 16.73 20.76 -30.67
CA GLU A 455 15.64 19.86 -30.29
C GLU A 455 16.08 18.74 -29.31
N LEU A 456 17.37 18.55 -29.04
CA LEU A 456 17.87 17.52 -28.14
C LEU A 456 17.28 17.71 -26.74
N ALA A 457 17.18 18.95 -26.29
CA ALA A 457 16.59 19.30 -24.98
C ALA A 457 15.15 18.84 -24.77
N THR A 458 14.38 18.69 -25.85
CA THR A 458 12.96 18.28 -25.77
C THR A 458 12.77 16.76 -25.79
N ARG A 459 13.82 16.00 -26.13
CA ARG A 459 13.74 14.53 -26.32
C ARG A 459 14.31 13.73 -25.18
N VAL A 460 15.06 14.35 -24.27
CA VAL A 460 15.75 13.66 -23.17
C VAL A 460 15.30 14.19 -21.82
N ARG A 461 15.30 13.33 -20.82
CA ARG A 461 14.87 13.68 -19.46
C ARG A 461 15.88 14.54 -18.71
N TYR A 462 17.17 14.28 -18.92
CA TYR A 462 18.27 15.03 -18.30
C TYR A 462 19.10 15.71 -19.38
N PHE A 463 19.13 17.03 -19.34
CA PHE A 463 19.82 17.89 -20.28
C PHE A 463 20.47 19.07 -19.54
N SER A 464 21.70 19.40 -19.92
CA SER A 464 22.42 20.58 -19.48
C SER A 464 23.06 21.29 -20.70
N SER A 465 23.07 22.60 -20.65
CA SER A 465 23.73 23.44 -21.70
C SER A 465 24.50 24.54 -21.01
N SER A 466 25.82 24.52 -21.20
CA SER A 466 26.74 25.46 -20.58
C SER A 466 27.53 26.23 -21.66
N SER A 467 27.83 27.48 -21.40
CA SER A 467 28.70 28.27 -22.27
C SER A 467 30.18 27.98 -22.00
N VAL A 468 30.97 27.75 -23.04
CA VAL A 468 32.42 27.60 -22.97
C VAL A 468 33.08 28.61 -23.87
N GLN A 469 34.19 29.17 -23.43
CA GLN A 469 34.94 30.18 -24.20
C GLN A 469 36.18 29.59 -24.84
N PHE A 470 36.37 29.94 -26.11
CA PHE A 470 37.63 29.66 -26.86
C PHE A 470 38.07 30.92 -27.58
N GLY A 471 39.14 31.56 -27.09
CA GLY A 471 39.45 32.93 -27.44
C GLY A 471 38.28 33.86 -27.14
N GLU A 472 37.94 34.76 -28.07
CA GLU A 472 36.79 35.67 -27.93
C GLU A 472 35.45 35.07 -28.40
N ARG A 473 35.42 33.76 -28.73
CA ARG A 473 34.22 33.11 -29.20
C ARG A 473 33.58 32.27 -28.11
N THR A 474 32.27 32.41 -27.95
CA THR A 474 31.48 31.63 -26.96
C THR A 474 30.75 30.51 -27.67
N TRP A 475 30.96 29.29 -27.22
CA TRP A 475 30.29 28.10 -27.71
C TRP A 475 29.34 27.54 -26.69
N LEU A 476 28.36 26.74 -27.11
CA LEU A 476 27.47 26.00 -26.25
C LEU A 476 27.92 24.54 -26.17
N PHE A 477 28.26 24.11 -24.98
CA PHE A 477 28.52 22.71 -24.68
C PHE A 477 27.27 22.11 -24.07
N GLN A 478 26.69 21.11 -24.75
CA GLN A 478 25.47 20.42 -24.34
C GLN A 478 25.83 19.02 -23.91
N VAL A 479 25.24 18.60 -22.79
CA VAL A 479 25.32 17.26 -22.23
C VAL A 479 23.91 16.72 -22.08
N ALA A 480 23.65 15.53 -22.58
CA ALA A 480 22.37 14.84 -22.50
C ALA A 480 22.57 13.44 -21.95
N ALA A 481 21.62 12.98 -21.11
CA ALA A 481 21.64 11.63 -20.62
C ALA A 481 21.35 10.63 -21.76
N GLY A 482 22.13 9.57 -21.81
CA GLY A 482 21.89 8.44 -22.69
C GLY A 482 20.94 7.40 -22.06
N PRO A 483 20.46 6.41 -22.84
CA PRO A 483 19.52 5.39 -22.39
C PRO A 483 20.01 4.63 -21.15
N ARG A 484 21.32 4.39 -21.04
CA ARG A 484 21.92 3.69 -19.90
C ARG A 484 21.87 4.50 -18.62
N PHE A 485 22.09 5.83 -18.68
CA PHE A 485 21.95 6.71 -17.53
C PHE A 485 20.50 6.75 -17.08
N GLU A 486 19.55 6.95 -18.00
CA GLU A 486 18.13 7.00 -17.70
C GLU A 486 17.60 5.66 -17.15
N SER A 487 18.16 4.53 -17.61
CA SER A 487 17.76 3.21 -17.11
C SER A 487 18.22 2.93 -15.67
N GLN A 488 19.25 3.61 -15.18
CA GLN A 488 19.69 3.52 -13.79
C GLN A 488 18.74 4.29 -12.85
N ASP A 489 18.06 5.33 -13.36
CA ASP A 489 17.01 6.07 -12.65
C ASP A 489 15.66 5.33 -12.70
N ARG A 490 15.63 4.05 -12.38
CA ARG A 490 14.39 3.24 -12.34
C ARG A 490 13.61 3.38 -11.04
N GLY A 491 14.02 4.24 -10.12
CA GLY A 491 13.33 4.49 -8.86
C GLY A 491 13.17 3.24 -7.98
N TRP A 492 14.12 2.29 -8.02
CA TRP A 492 14.03 1.03 -7.27
C TRP A 492 13.81 1.24 -5.77
N ILE A 493 14.36 2.33 -5.20
CA ILE A 493 14.19 2.66 -3.77
C ILE A 493 12.75 3.06 -3.51
N ALA A 494 12.17 3.92 -4.34
CA ALA A 494 10.77 4.33 -4.23
C ALA A 494 9.83 3.12 -4.42
N TRP A 495 10.12 2.26 -5.42
CA TRP A 495 9.37 1.04 -5.70
C TRP A 495 9.38 0.05 -4.53
N SER A 496 10.55 -0.28 -4.03
CA SER A 496 10.68 -1.25 -2.93
C SER A 496 10.05 -0.71 -1.65
N THR A 497 10.26 0.55 -1.33
CA THR A 497 9.66 1.19 -0.15
C THR A 497 8.14 1.22 -0.25
N LEU A 498 7.57 1.59 -1.41
CA LEU A 498 6.14 1.58 -1.62
C LEU A 498 5.57 0.16 -1.50
N THR A 499 6.19 -0.83 -2.13
CA THR A 499 5.76 -2.23 -2.06
C THR A 499 5.74 -2.75 -0.63
N VAL A 500 6.83 -2.55 0.12
CA VAL A 500 6.91 -2.99 1.53
C VAL A 500 5.87 -2.27 2.38
N SER A 501 5.70 -0.96 2.18
CA SER A 501 4.70 -0.18 2.92
C SER A 501 3.26 -0.60 2.61
N LEU A 502 2.93 -0.88 1.34
CA LEU A 502 1.62 -1.38 0.95
C LEU A 502 1.35 -2.79 1.50
N LEU A 503 2.37 -3.66 1.53
CA LEU A 503 2.28 -4.96 2.21
C LEU A 503 2.00 -4.80 3.70
N ALA A 504 2.67 -3.85 4.37
CA ALA A 504 2.41 -3.56 5.79
C ALA A 504 0.98 -3.05 6.03
N VAL A 505 0.47 -2.15 5.18
CA VAL A 505 -0.94 -1.69 5.25
C VAL A 505 -1.91 -2.84 4.99
N THR A 506 -1.57 -3.73 4.06
CA THR A 506 -2.35 -4.95 3.79
C THR A 506 -2.41 -5.86 5.02
N MET A 507 -1.25 -6.14 5.63
CA MET A 507 -1.20 -6.96 6.85
C MET A 507 -1.96 -6.32 8.00
N LEU A 508 -1.88 -5.00 8.15
CA LEU A 508 -2.69 -4.26 9.10
C LEU A 508 -4.18 -4.46 8.83
N GLY A 509 -4.62 -4.32 7.58
CA GLY A 509 -6.01 -4.56 7.18
C GLY A 509 -6.49 -5.96 7.48
N VAL A 510 -5.73 -6.97 7.10
CA VAL A 510 -6.02 -8.39 7.41
C VAL A 510 -6.11 -8.60 8.93
N PHE A 511 -5.15 -8.10 9.68
CA PHE A 511 -5.13 -8.19 11.14
C PHE A 511 -6.39 -7.57 11.77
N LEU A 512 -6.75 -6.34 11.38
CA LEU A 512 -7.93 -5.64 11.89
C LEU A 512 -9.24 -6.37 11.55
N ILE A 513 -9.35 -6.94 10.34
CA ILE A 513 -10.52 -7.71 9.93
C ILE A 513 -10.62 -9.00 10.73
N VAL A 514 -9.52 -9.70 10.93
CA VAL A 514 -9.44 -10.93 11.73
C VAL A 514 -9.82 -10.64 13.20
N GLN A 515 -9.24 -9.61 13.79
CA GLN A 515 -9.53 -9.21 15.17
C GLN A 515 -10.98 -8.84 15.38
N THR A 516 -11.55 -8.05 14.46
CA THR A 516 -12.99 -7.68 14.55
C THR A 516 -13.91 -8.86 14.31
N GLY A 517 -13.50 -9.86 13.55
CA GLY A 517 -14.21 -11.13 13.38
C GLY A 517 -14.22 -11.97 14.65
N HIS A 518 -13.06 -12.17 15.26
CA HIS A 518 -12.93 -12.93 16.52
C HIS A 518 -13.72 -12.28 17.68
N ALA A 519 -13.61 -10.96 17.83
CA ALA A 519 -14.32 -10.24 18.88
C ALA A 519 -15.84 -10.50 18.81
N ARG A 520 -16.42 -10.50 17.62
CA ARG A 520 -17.86 -10.78 17.42
C ARG A 520 -18.24 -12.23 17.72
N GLN A 521 -17.45 -13.19 17.25
CA GLN A 521 -17.70 -14.59 17.54
C GLN A 521 -17.70 -14.85 19.04
N THR A 522 -16.74 -14.24 19.75
CA THR A 522 -16.67 -14.33 21.21
C THR A 522 -17.89 -13.69 21.88
N GLU A 523 -18.32 -12.51 21.43
CA GLU A 523 -19.50 -11.84 21.95
C GLU A 523 -20.80 -12.67 21.75
N GLN A 524 -21.00 -13.24 20.58
CA GLN A 524 -22.10 -14.13 20.28
C GLN A 524 -22.09 -15.37 21.18
N LEU A 525 -20.93 -15.99 21.35
CA LEU A 525 -20.76 -17.17 22.20
C LEU A 525 -21.05 -16.83 23.65
N VAL A 526 -20.62 -15.68 24.17
CA VAL A 526 -20.91 -15.20 25.52
C VAL A 526 -22.41 -15.01 25.73
N VAL A 527 -23.10 -14.38 24.79
CA VAL A 527 -24.56 -14.17 24.87
C VAL A 527 -25.30 -15.51 24.89
N GLU A 528 -24.93 -16.46 24.02
CA GLU A 528 -25.54 -17.77 23.94
C GLU A 528 -25.31 -18.58 25.24
N ARG A 529 -24.09 -18.61 25.74
CA ARG A 529 -23.76 -19.30 27.01
C ARG A 529 -24.39 -18.66 28.22
N THR A 530 -24.52 -17.34 28.26
CA THR A 530 -25.21 -16.64 29.34
C THR A 530 -26.70 -17.00 29.36
N ARG A 531 -27.32 -17.09 28.17
CA ARG A 531 -28.73 -17.51 28.06
C ARG A 531 -28.92 -18.97 28.48
N GLU A 532 -28.04 -19.86 28.06
CA GLU A 532 -28.06 -21.28 28.42
C GLU A 532 -27.90 -21.46 29.94
N LEU A 533 -26.97 -20.76 30.56
CA LEU A 533 -26.75 -20.73 32.00
C LEU A 533 -27.96 -20.20 32.77
N ALA A 534 -28.60 -19.15 32.26
CA ALA A 534 -29.81 -18.60 32.91
C ALA A 534 -30.95 -19.60 32.91
N LEU A 535 -31.21 -20.30 31.81
CA LEU A 535 -32.22 -21.34 31.69
C LEU A 535 -31.92 -22.54 32.60
N SER A 536 -30.66 -22.97 32.63
CA SER A 536 -30.22 -24.07 33.51
C SER A 536 -30.37 -23.71 34.97
N ASN A 537 -30.04 -22.50 35.37
CA ASN A 537 -30.14 -22.03 36.75
C ASN A 537 -31.61 -21.94 37.20
N GLU A 538 -32.55 -21.47 36.35
CA GLU A 538 -33.96 -21.47 36.61
C GLU A 538 -34.49 -22.91 36.84
N GLY A 539 -34.04 -23.85 36.00
CA GLY A 539 -34.38 -25.26 36.16
C GLY A 539 -33.89 -25.84 37.48
N LEU A 540 -32.66 -25.57 37.87
CA LEU A 540 -32.07 -26.02 39.12
C LEU A 540 -32.77 -25.42 40.33
N GLN A 541 -33.16 -24.15 40.29
CA GLN A 541 -33.91 -23.51 41.38
C GLN A 541 -35.28 -24.15 41.57
N LYS A 542 -36.00 -24.48 40.50
CA LYS A 542 -37.30 -25.19 40.60
C LYS A 542 -37.13 -26.54 41.23
N LEU A 543 -36.14 -27.33 40.86
CA LEU A 543 -35.86 -28.65 41.45
C LEU A 543 -35.42 -28.56 42.91
N ALA A 544 -34.71 -27.51 43.28
CA ALA A 544 -34.24 -27.29 44.64
C ALA A 544 -35.36 -26.88 45.63
N MET A 545 -36.47 -26.30 45.13
CA MET A 545 -37.54 -25.75 46.01
C MET A 545 -38.85 -26.49 45.93
N TYR A 546 -39.14 -27.26 44.90
CA TYR A 546 -40.45 -27.87 44.70
C TYR A 546 -40.35 -29.38 44.45
N ASP A 547 -41.41 -30.11 44.91
CA ASP A 547 -41.56 -31.53 44.63
C ASP A 547 -41.93 -31.73 43.14
N PRO A 548 -41.14 -32.51 42.35
CA PRO A 548 -41.37 -32.65 40.93
C PRO A 548 -42.69 -33.38 40.58
N LEU A 549 -43.27 -34.16 41.49
CA LEU A 549 -44.49 -34.88 41.23
C LEU A 549 -45.73 -34.00 41.44
N THR A 550 -45.80 -33.31 42.54
CA THR A 550 -47.01 -32.59 42.98
C THR A 550 -46.92 -31.08 42.68
N GLY A 551 -45.74 -30.54 42.42
CA GLY A 551 -45.50 -29.09 42.23
C GLY A 551 -45.60 -28.29 43.55
N LEU A 552 -45.77 -28.93 44.66
CA LEU A 552 -45.76 -28.31 45.99
C LEU A 552 -44.35 -27.98 46.44
N ALA A 553 -44.19 -27.15 47.46
CA ALA A 553 -42.94 -27.00 48.12
C ALA A 553 -42.36 -28.37 48.52
N ASN A 554 -41.04 -28.53 48.36
CA ASN A 554 -40.36 -29.71 48.94
C ASN A 554 -40.04 -29.45 50.41
N ARG A 555 -39.58 -30.50 51.11
CA ARG A 555 -39.24 -30.41 52.52
C ARG A 555 -38.26 -29.24 52.85
N PRO A 556 -37.11 -29.05 52.13
CA PRO A 556 -36.21 -27.95 52.43
C PRO A 556 -36.88 -26.57 52.33
N HIS A 557 -37.63 -26.34 51.23
CA HIS A 557 -38.33 -25.06 51.06
C HIS A 557 -39.37 -24.79 52.10
N TRP A 558 -40.21 -25.80 52.44
CA TRP A 558 -41.20 -25.69 53.47
C TRP A 558 -40.59 -25.41 54.86
N THR A 559 -39.51 -26.13 55.23
CA THR A 559 -38.76 -25.90 56.47
C THR A 559 -38.29 -24.46 56.60
N GLU A 560 -37.77 -23.89 55.52
CA GLU A 560 -37.35 -22.51 55.49
C GLU A 560 -38.49 -21.51 55.66
N GLU A 561 -39.66 -21.77 55.03
CA GLU A 561 -40.85 -20.93 55.17
C GLU A 561 -41.45 -21.02 56.58
N VAL A 562 -41.48 -22.22 57.19
CA VAL A 562 -41.88 -22.37 58.58
C VAL A 562 -40.97 -21.64 59.55
N ARG A 563 -39.62 -21.69 59.29
CA ARG A 563 -38.71 -20.98 60.17
C ARG A 563 -38.91 -19.44 60.05
N LYS A 564 -39.14 -18.91 58.87
CA LYS A 564 -39.52 -17.50 58.70
C LYS A 564 -40.82 -17.15 59.42
N ALA A 565 -41.84 -18.04 59.38
CA ALA A 565 -43.08 -17.83 60.01
C ALA A 565 -42.98 -17.91 61.57
N LEU A 566 -42.18 -18.82 62.13
CA LEU A 566 -41.80 -18.85 63.51
C LEU A 566 -41.15 -17.58 64.02
N ASP A 567 -40.16 -17.10 63.28
CA ASP A 567 -39.46 -15.86 63.63
C ASP A 567 -40.41 -14.64 63.55
N ALA A 568 -41.35 -14.62 62.62
CA ALA A 568 -42.42 -13.62 62.60
C ALA A 568 -43.37 -13.72 63.74
N SER A 569 -43.81 -14.93 64.04
CA SER A 569 -44.75 -15.24 65.19
C SER A 569 -44.09 -14.80 66.51
N ARG A 570 -42.85 -15.13 66.76
CA ARG A 570 -42.08 -14.67 67.95
C ARG A 570 -42.07 -13.16 68.11
N ARG A 571 -41.96 -12.41 66.99
CA ARG A 571 -41.90 -10.94 67.01
C ARG A 571 -43.27 -10.28 67.17
N HIS A 572 -44.32 -10.85 66.59
CA HIS A 572 -45.64 -10.22 66.51
C HIS A 572 -46.68 -10.85 67.41
N GLY A 573 -46.36 -11.99 68.02
CA GLY A 573 -47.33 -12.71 68.86
C GLY A 573 -48.41 -13.45 68.07
N ASP A 574 -48.20 -13.67 66.78
CA ASP A 574 -49.17 -14.38 65.95
C ASP A 574 -49.14 -15.88 66.28
N LYS A 575 -50.33 -16.52 66.28
CA LYS A 575 -50.42 -17.97 66.43
C LYS A 575 -50.26 -18.64 65.05
N MET A 576 -49.65 -19.80 65.00
CA MET A 576 -49.54 -20.63 63.79
C MET A 576 -49.88 -22.11 64.15
N ALA A 577 -50.18 -22.88 63.10
CA ALA A 577 -50.34 -24.34 63.28
C ALA A 577 -49.49 -25.05 62.19
N VAL A 578 -48.98 -26.21 62.61
CA VAL A 578 -48.42 -27.18 61.69
C VAL A 578 -49.30 -28.40 61.63
N LEU A 579 -49.70 -28.82 60.46
CA LEU A 579 -50.47 -30.02 60.23
C LEU A 579 -49.60 -31.04 59.50
N PHE A 580 -49.63 -32.26 60.00
CA PHE A 580 -49.02 -33.40 59.32
C PHE A 580 -50.16 -34.29 58.79
N VAL A 581 -50.13 -34.53 57.48
CA VAL A 581 -51.21 -35.28 56.79
C VAL A 581 -50.61 -36.51 56.16
N ASP A 582 -51.13 -37.64 56.40
CA ASP A 582 -50.71 -38.93 55.83
C ASP A 582 -51.95 -39.66 55.27
N LEU A 583 -51.77 -40.16 54.01
CA LEU A 583 -52.84 -40.88 53.34
C LEU A 583 -53.00 -42.31 53.88
N ASP A 584 -54.16 -42.61 54.46
CA ASP A 584 -54.42 -43.91 54.96
C ASP A 584 -54.44 -44.98 53.88
N HIS A 585 -53.70 -46.07 54.10
CA HIS A 585 -53.61 -47.21 53.17
C HIS A 585 -53.14 -46.88 51.75
N PHE A 586 -52.38 -45.81 51.53
CA PHE A 586 -51.84 -45.43 50.20
C PHE A 586 -51.06 -46.57 49.59
N LYS A 587 -50.28 -47.32 50.38
CA LYS A 587 -49.55 -48.48 49.90
C LYS A 587 -50.48 -49.50 49.23
N ASN A 588 -51.70 -49.75 49.77
CA ASN A 588 -52.64 -50.66 49.14
C ASN A 588 -53.11 -50.18 47.77
N VAL A 589 -53.19 -48.87 47.57
CA VAL A 589 -53.52 -48.28 46.23
C VAL A 589 -52.39 -48.56 45.27
N ASN A 590 -51.14 -48.35 45.67
CA ASN A 590 -49.97 -48.63 44.84
C ASN A 590 -49.86 -50.13 44.51
N ASP A 591 -50.03 -50.99 45.52
CA ASP A 591 -49.89 -52.43 45.34
C ASP A 591 -51.04 -53.01 44.48
N SER A 592 -52.25 -52.41 44.49
CA SER A 592 -53.43 -52.87 43.74
C SER A 592 -53.55 -52.25 42.34
N LEU A 593 -53.22 -50.98 42.16
CA LEU A 593 -53.48 -50.23 40.94
C LEU A 593 -52.19 -49.70 40.25
N GLY A 594 -51.02 -49.94 40.84
CA GLY A 594 -49.73 -49.56 40.35
C GLY A 594 -49.31 -48.11 40.72
N HIS A 595 -48.03 -47.88 40.71
CA HIS A 595 -47.43 -46.57 41.10
C HIS A 595 -47.91 -45.38 40.25
N SER A 596 -48.26 -45.59 38.97
CA SER A 596 -48.78 -44.55 38.11
C SER A 596 -50.15 -44.00 38.58
N VAL A 597 -51.04 -44.88 39.14
CA VAL A 597 -52.28 -44.43 39.70
C VAL A 597 -52.06 -43.79 41.07
N GLY A 598 -51.11 -44.30 41.86
CA GLY A 598 -50.65 -43.66 43.09
C GLY A 598 -50.12 -42.24 42.90
N ASP A 599 -49.32 -42.03 41.85
CA ASP A 599 -48.81 -40.70 41.49
C ASP A 599 -49.95 -39.73 41.11
N LEU A 600 -50.94 -40.20 40.36
CA LEU A 600 -52.17 -39.45 40.06
C LEU A 600 -52.95 -39.12 41.28
N LEU A 601 -53.07 -40.07 42.20
CA LEU A 601 -53.70 -39.84 43.46
C LEU A 601 -53.00 -38.76 44.29
N LEU A 602 -51.68 -38.83 44.38
CA LEU A 602 -50.90 -37.81 45.09
C LEU A 602 -51.06 -36.39 44.47
N LYS A 603 -51.12 -36.28 43.16
CA LYS A 603 -51.39 -35.00 42.48
C LYS A 603 -52.82 -34.50 42.79
N ALA A 604 -53.81 -35.39 42.77
CA ALA A 604 -55.19 -35.04 43.05
C ALA A 604 -55.39 -34.65 44.53
N VAL A 605 -54.73 -35.38 45.41
CA VAL A 605 -54.72 -35.07 46.87
C VAL A 605 -54.09 -33.71 47.11
N ALA A 606 -52.88 -33.45 46.49
CA ALA A 606 -52.20 -32.15 46.59
C ALA A 606 -53.14 -31.01 46.19
N GLY A 607 -53.84 -31.15 45.05
CA GLY A 607 -54.84 -30.16 44.61
C GLY A 607 -56.02 -29.95 45.58
N ARG A 608 -56.61 -31.04 46.16
CA ARG A 608 -57.69 -30.92 47.09
C ARG A 608 -57.23 -30.31 48.41
N LEU A 609 -56.11 -30.72 48.95
CA LEU A 609 -55.55 -30.15 50.17
C LEU A 609 -55.22 -28.66 49.98
N GLN A 610 -54.66 -28.30 48.87
CA GLN A 610 -54.33 -26.90 48.55
C GLN A 610 -55.59 -26.03 48.46
N ALA A 611 -56.70 -26.56 47.93
CA ALA A 611 -57.99 -25.86 47.91
C ALA A 611 -58.64 -25.65 49.32
N CYS A 612 -58.15 -26.33 50.32
CA CYS A 612 -58.54 -26.11 51.72
C CYS A 612 -57.78 -24.95 52.38
N LEU A 613 -56.68 -24.48 51.75
CA LEU A 613 -55.72 -23.55 52.32
C LEU A 613 -55.94 -22.13 51.83
N ARG A 614 -55.45 -21.17 52.59
CA ARG A 614 -55.39 -19.76 52.21
C ARG A 614 -54.10 -19.46 51.42
N ALA A 615 -54.01 -18.34 50.73
CA ALA A 615 -52.86 -17.97 49.90
C ALA A 615 -51.56 -17.81 50.72
N HIS A 616 -51.60 -17.60 52.00
CA HIS A 616 -50.44 -17.44 52.86
C HIS A 616 -50.06 -18.70 53.66
N ASP A 617 -50.89 -19.76 53.53
CA ASP A 617 -50.55 -21.06 54.09
C ASP A 617 -49.60 -21.79 53.11
N VAL A 618 -48.62 -22.49 53.66
CA VAL A 618 -47.62 -23.19 52.83
C VAL A 618 -47.75 -24.68 53.02
N MET A 619 -47.94 -25.38 51.93
CA MET A 619 -48.05 -26.85 51.95
C MET A 619 -46.87 -27.44 51.18
N ALA A 620 -46.30 -28.50 51.69
CA ALA A 620 -45.26 -29.29 51.06
C ALA A 620 -45.54 -30.78 51.09
N ARG A 621 -44.92 -31.53 50.23
CA ARG A 621 -44.83 -32.96 50.29
C ARG A 621 -43.52 -33.35 50.95
N GLN A 622 -43.61 -34.08 52.09
CA GLN A 622 -42.40 -34.53 52.80
C GLN A 622 -41.71 -35.71 52.09
N GLY A 623 -42.50 -36.55 51.45
CA GLY A 623 -42.11 -37.74 50.72
C GLY A 623 -43.21 -38.81 50.80
N GLY A 624 -43.23 -39.75 49.85
CA GLY A 624 -44.25 -40.78 49.83
C GLY A 624 -45.68 -40.21 49.80
N ASP A 625 -46.48 -40.52 50.80
CA ASP A 625 -47.91 -40.15 51.05
C ASP A 625 -48.06 -39.04 52.08
N GLU A 626 -46.95 -38.47 52.54
CA GLU A 626 -46.96 -37.50 53.65
C GLU A 626 -46.96 -36.07 53.11
N PHE A 627 -47.82 -35.24 53.58
CA PHE A 627 -47.92 -33.81 53.32
C PHE A 627 -47.83 -33.03 54.63
N VAL A 628 -47.23 -31.88 54.57
CA VAL A 628 -47.17 -30.96 55.71
C VAL A 628 -47.74 -29.62 55.32
N VAL A 629 -48.42 -29.01 56.24
CA VAL A 629 -49.04 -27.71 56.06
C VAL A 629 -48.63 -26.79 57.18
N MET A 630 -48.24 -25.60 56.83
CA MET A 630 -48.01 -24.51 57.78
C MET A 630 -49.16 -23.48 57.59
N MET A 631 -49.91 -23.26 58.62
CA MET A 631 -50.91 -22.19 58.69
C MET A 631 -50.39 -21.07 59.57
N SER A 632 -50.25 -19.88 58.96
CA SER A 632 -49.80 -18.70 59.70
C SER A 632 -50.93 -17.74 60.06
N ARG A 633 -50.72 -16.88 61.05
CA ARG A 633 -51.64 -15.84 61.46
C ARG A 633 -53.04 -16.38 61.86
N LEU A 634 -53.05 -17.41 62.66
CA LEU A 634 -54.30 -17.97 63.20
C LEU A 634 -54.92 -17.01 64.25
N ARG A 635 -56.23 -16.80 64.16
CA ARG A 635 -56.96 -16.01 65.12
C ARG A 635 -57.36 -16.86 66.36
N HIS A 636 -57.76 -18.09 66.12
CA HIS A 636 -58.24 -19.00 67.16
C HIS A 636 -57.85 -20.45 66.86
N LYS A 637 -57.76 -21.31 67.84
CA LYS A 637 -57.52 -22.75 67.67
C LYS A 637 -58.56 -23.39 66.72
N GLY A 638 -59.78 -22.85 66.68
CA GLY A 638 -60.84 -23.29 65.78
C GLY A 638 -60.51 -23.16 64.31
N ASP A 639 -59.60 -22.22 63.89
CA ASP A 639 -59.19 -22.09 62.50
C ASP A 639 -58.44 -23.33 62.00
N ALA A 640 -57.50 -23.86 62.78
CA ALA A 640 -56.82 -25.10 62.50
C ALA A 640 -57.71 -26.32 62.52
N THR A 641 -58.67 -26.36 63.50
CA THR A 641 -59.70 -27.39 63.56
C THR A 641 -60.51 -27.44 62.26
N LEU A 642 -60.97 -26.28 61.79
CA LEU A 642 -61.82 -26.21 60.62
C LEU A 642 -61.07 -26.70 59.36
N VAL A 643 -59.80 -26.33 59.20
CA VAL A 643 -58.97 -26.75 58.07
C VAL A 643 -58.69 -28.26 58.18
N ALA A 644 -58.28 -28.76 59.29
CA ALA A 644 -58.05 -30.20 59.49
C ALA A 644 -59.30 -31.05 59.22
N ALA A 645 -60.45 -30.66 59.76
CA ALA A 645 -61.71 -31.32 59.49
C ALA A 645 -62.10 -31.27 58.01
N LYS A 646 -61.93 -30.10 57.34
CA LYS A 646 -62.21 -29.93 55.93
C LYS A 646 -61.26 -30.78 55.07
N MET A 647 -60.00 -30.91 55.43
CA MET A 647 -59.05 -31.78 54.76
C MET A 647 -59.47 -33.26 54.83
N VAL A 648 -59.80 -33.74 55.95
CA VAL A 648 -60.32 -35.13 56.16
C VAL A 648 -61.59 -35.36 55.34
N GLU A 649 -62.55 -34.44 55.39
CA GLU A 649 -63.77 -34.50 54.60
C GLU A 649 -63.50 -34.52 53.09
N GLN A 650 -62.73 -33.61 52.63
CA GLN A 650 -62.43 -33.50 51.20
C GLN A 650 -61.66 -34.71 50.64
N LEU A 651 -60.83 -35.35 51.45
CA LEU A 651 -60.11 -36.55 51.02
C LEU A 651 -60.97 -37.81 51.05
N THR A 652 -62.06 -37.79 51.75
CA THR A 652 -63.07 -38.91 51.81
C THR A 652 -63.90 -39.00 50.54
N GLU A 653 -63.99 -37.86 49.79
CA GLU A 653 -64.66 -37.82 48.50
C GLU A 653 -63.89 -38.67 47.46
N PRO A 654 -64.60 -39.48 46.64
CA PRO A 654 -63.95 -40.33 45.67
C PRO A 654 -63.07 -39.56 44.68
N PHE A 655 -61.95 -40.15 44.30
CA PHE A 655 -61.02 -39.64 43.24
C PHE A 655 -61.27 -40.42 41.96
N SER A 656 -61.51 -39.71 40.85
CA SER A 656 -61.60 -40.32 39.53
C SER A 656 -60.27 -40.21 38.87
N LEU A 657 -59.52 -41.31 38.72
CA LEU A 657 -58.17 -41.37 38.26
C LEU A 657 -58.05 -42.41 37.14
N ASN A 658 -57.84 -41.95 35.90
CA ASN A 658 -57.69 -42.81 34.69
C ASN A 658 -58.76 -43.91 34.59
N GLY A 659 -60.04 -43.57 34.87
CA GLY A 659 -61.17 -44.51 34.80
C GLY A 659 -61.40 -45.38 36.10
N HIS A 660 -60.55 -45.28 37.10
CA HIS A 660 -60.66 -45.91 38.37
C HIS A 660 -61.25 -44.92 39.37
N THR A 661 -62.25 -45.40 40.18
CA THR A 661 -62.77 -44.65 41.33
C THR A 661 -62.01 -45.09 42.54
N VAL A 662 -61.13 -44.28 43.06
CA VAL A 662 -60.32 -44.57 44.28
C VAL A 662 -60.91 -43.82 45.45
N ARG A 663 -61.14 -44.52 46.58
CA ARG A 663 -61.45 -43.90 47.86
C ARG A 663 -60.19 -43.84 48.68
N ALA A 664 -59.82 -42.69 49.13
CA ALA A 664 -58.72 -42.48 50.06
C ALA A 664 -59.24 -41.72 51.30
N SER A 665 -58.56 -41.88 52.36
CA SER A 665 -58.76 -41.07 53.58
C SER A 665 -57.42 -40.63 54.11
N ALA A 666 -57.42 -39.72 54.99
CA ALA A 666 -56.18 -39.28 55.61
C ALA A 666 -56.32 -39.14 57.13
N SER A 667 -55.20 -39.36 57.76
CA SER A 667 -55.06 -39.04 59.18
C SER A 667 -54.25 -37.73 59.30
N VAL A 668 -54.78 -36.79 60.07
CA VAL A 668 -54.17 -35.45 60.20
C VAL A 668 -53.83 -35.18 61.68
N GLY A 669 -52.55 -34.88 61.90
CA GLY A 669 -52.11 -34.40 63.22
C GLY A 669 -51.94 -32.87 63.18
N VAL A 670 -52.37 -32.22 64.20
CA VAL A 670 -52.31 -30.75 64.30
C VAL A 670 -51.54 -30.33 65.54
N VAL A 671 -50.56 -29.46 65.35
CA VAL A 671 -49.90 -28.81 66.51
C VAL A 671 -50.11 -27.30 66.37
N LEU A 672 -50.46 -26.70 67.51
CA LEU A 672 -50.58 -25.25 67.64
C LEU A 672 -49.30 -24.69 68.24
N TYR A 673 -48.76 -23.65 67.60
CA TYR A 673 -47.69 -22.83 68.14
C TYR A 673 -48.29 -21.51 68.63
N GLU A 674 -48.26 -21.33 69.95
CA GLU A 674 -48.81 -20.14 70.64
C GLU A 674 -47.74 -19.27 71.28
N GLY A 675 -46.51 -19.48 70.92
CA GLY A 675 -45.33 -18.84 71.46
C GLY A 675 -44.45 -19.83 72.24
N GLY A 676 -43.17 -19.67 72.28
CA GLY A 676 -42.22 -20.55 72.91
C GLY A 676 -40.91 -20.72 72.08
N ASP A 677 -40.06 -21.60 72.62
CA ASP A 677 -38.72 -21.83 71.96
C ASP A 677 -38.71 -23.07 71.02
N GLU A 678 -39.89 -23.60 70.69
CA GLU A 678 -40.01 -24.76 69.83
C GLU A 678 -39.44 -24.42 68.43
N ASP A 679 -38.67 -25.35 67.91
CA ASP A 679 -38.12 -25.27 66.54
C ASP A 679 -39.02 -26.04 65.56
N VAL A 680 -38.69 -25.93 64.26
CA VAL A 680 -39.43 -26.53 63.14
C VAL A 680 -39.53 -28.07 63.34
N GLU A 681 -38.41 -28.69 63.77
CA GLU A 681 -38.32 -30.14 63.92
C GLU A 681 -39.19 -30.62 65.05
N THR A 682 -39.26 -29.90 66.18
CA THR A 682 -40.14 -30.17 67.30
C THR A 682 -41.61 -30.06 66.91
N LEU A 683 -42.01 -29.01 66.18
CA LEU A 683 -43.40 -28.86 65.70
C LEU A 683 -43.77 -29.97 64.71
N LEU A 684 -42.89 -30.35 63.83
CA LEU A 684 -43.11 -31.45 62.89
C LEU A 684 -43.29 -32.77 63.66
N ARG A 685 -42.45 -33.05 64.65
CA ARG A 685 -42.52 -34.25 65.49
C ARG A 685 -43.81 -34.28 66.25
N HIS A 686 -44.24 -33.16 66.82
CA HIS A 686 -45.49 -33.07 67.57
C HIS A 686 -46.71 -33.27 66.63
N ALA A 687 -46.68 -32.72 65.43
CA ALA A 687 -47.71 -32.90 64.40
C ALA A 687 -47.82 -34.39 63.98
N ASP A 688 -46.63 -35.01 63.73
CA ASP A 688 -46.59 -36.48 63.45
C ASP A 688 -47.13 -37.36 64.53
N LEU A 689 -46.76 -37.08 65.79
CA LEU A 689 -47.37 -37.81 66.98
C LEU A 689 -48.88 -37.66 67.03
N ALA A 690 -49.41 -36.48 66.78
CA ALA A 690 -50.87 -36.26 66.74
C ALA A 690 -51.50 -37.01 65.57
N MET A 691 -50.87 -37.02 64.41
CA MET A 691 -51.31 -37.78 63.24
C MET A 691 -51.34 -39.29 63.52
N TYR A 692 -50.31 -39.82 64.20
CA TYR A 692 -50.25 -41.21 64.61
C TYR A 692 -51.44 -41.55 65.61
N ARG A 693 -51.77 -40.62 66.46
CA ARG A 693 -52.96 -40.76 67.34
C ARG A 693 -54.28 -40.87 66.53
N ALA A 694 -54.44 -39.98 65.49
CA ALA A 694 -55.55 -40.03 64.55
C ALA A 694 -55.60 -41.40 63.84
N LYS A 695 -54.48 -41.95 63.40
CA LYS A 695 -54.36 -43.29 62.78
C LYS A 695 -54.80 -44.40 63.76
N SER A 696 -54.33 -44.34 65.01
CA SER A 696 -54.62 -45.35 66.01
C SER A 696 -56.06 -45.31 66.54
N SER A 697 -56.75 -44.16 66.40
CA SER A 697 -58.15 -43.94 66.80
C SER A 697 -59.19 -44.36 65.75
N GLY A 698 -58.76 -45.00 64.65
CA GLY A 698 -59.67 -45.50 63.60
C GLY A 698 -59.44 -44.95 62.24
N ARG A 699 -58.40 -44.09 62.00
CA ARG A 699 -58.10 -43.41 60.77
C ARG A 699 -59.21 -42.45 60.29
N ASN A 700 -59.02 -41.82 59.11
CA ASN A 700 -59.95 -40.85 58.56
C ASN A 700 -60.40 -39.82 59.62
N ALA A 701 -59.46 -39.26 60.35
CA ALA A 701 -59.66 -38.42 61.50
C ALA A 701 -58.57 -37.40 61.68
N TRP A 702 -58.77 -36.45 62.50
CA TRP A 702 -57.70 -35.51 62.88
C TRP A 702 -57.58 -35.48 64.42
N ALA A 703 -56.39 -35.15 64.92
CA ALA A 703 -56.16 -34.99 66.36
C ALA A 703 -55.20 -33.79 66.58
N PHE A 704 -55.42 -33.11 67.71
CA PHE A 704 -54.44 -32.17 68.21
C PHE A 704 -53.37 -32.89 69.03
N PHE A 705 -52.15 -32.31 68.94
CA PHE A 705 -51.11 -32.73 69.86
C PHE A 705 -51.45 -32.33 71.29
N GLU A 706 -51.33 -33.28 72.19
CA GLU A 706 -51.44 -33.13 73.64
C GLU A 706 -50.16 -33.67 74.27
N PRO A 707 -49.57 -33.00 75.29
CA PRO A 707 -48.29 -33.43 75.89
C PRO A 707 -48.23 -34.87 76.37
N GLU A 708 -49.37 -35.42 76.75
CA GLU A 708 -49.49 -36.81 77.17
C GLU A 708 -49.22 -37.83 76.03
N MET A 709 -49.28 -37.38 74.78
CA MET A 709 -49.03 -38.24 73.61
C MET A 709 -47.59 -38.65 73.53
N ASP A 710 -46.63 -37.75 73.89
CA ASP A 710 -45.23 -38.05 73.94
C ASP A 710 -44.87 -39.23 74.86
N HIS A 711 -45.53 -39.30 76.02
CA HIS A 711 -45.36 -40.37 76.99
C HIS A 711 -45.99 -41.69 76.57
N SER A 712 -47.18 -41.63 75.96
CA SER A 712 -47.93 -42.82 75.59
C SER A 712 -47.31 -43.60 74.42
N ILE A 713 -46.73 -42.89 73.48
CA ILE A 713 -46.10 -43.50 72.33
C ILE A 713 -44.71 -44.07 72.70
N ALA A 714 -43.96 -43.39 73.58
CA ALA A 714 -42.70 -43.93 74.12
C ALA A 714 -42.91 -45.24 74.88
N GLN A 715 -43.97 -45.35 75.71
CA GLN A 715 -44.33 -46.59 76.35
C GLN A 715 -44.74 -47.71 75.40
N ARG A 716 -45.48 -47.39 74.35
CA ARG A 716 -45.92 -48.37 73.35
C ARG A 716 -44.78 -48.89 72.47
N LEU A 717 -43.82 -48.03 72.07
CA LEU A 717 -42.65 -48.44 71.37
C LEU A 717 -41.72 -49.33 72.23
N LEU A 718 -41.60 -49.06 73.50
CA LEU A 718 -40.91 -49.93 74.43
C LEU A 718 -41.59 -51.31 74.50
N VAL A 719 -42.91 -51.37 74.64
CA VAL A 719 -43.68 -52.62 74.67
C VAL A 719 -43.62 -53.38 73.35
N GLU A 720 -43.69 -52.71 72.20
CA GLU A 720 -43.48 -53.33 70.90
C GLU A 720 -42.04 -53.85 70.69
N SER A 721 -41.01 -53.08 71.15
CA SER A 721 -39.65 -53.53 71.18
C SER A 721 -39.42 -54.76 72.03
N ASP A 722 -40.00 -54.74 73.24
CA ASP A 722 -39.92 -55.84 74.18
C ASP A 722 -40.68 -57.08 73.68
N LEU A 723 -41.81 -56.91 72.99
CA LEU A 723 -42.55 -57.97 72.31
C LEU A 723 -41.78 -58.56 71.13
N ARG A 724 -41.09 -57.75 70.32
CA ARG A 724 -40.25 -58.25 69.26
C ARG A 724 -38.99 -58.94 69.72
N GLN A 725 -38.49 -58.62 70.92
CA GLN A 725 -37.39 -59.37 71.57
C GLN A 725 -37.82 -60.64 72.21
N ALA A 726 -39.12 -60.75 72.55
CA ALA A 726 -39.70 -61.94 73.26
C ALA A 726 -40.27 -62.98 72.28
N ILE A 727 -40.42 -62.67 70.98
CA ILE A 727 -40.75 -63.56 69.85
C ILE A 727 -39.50 -63.93 69.06
#